data_745601531f5d3c71940c94c8ef201e43
#
_entry.id   745601531f5d3c71940c94c8ef201e43
#
_cell.length_a   1.000
_cell.length_b   1.000
_cell.length_c   1.000
_cell.angle_alpha   90.00
_cell.angle_beta   90.00
_cell.angle_gamma   90.00
#
_symmetry.space_group_name_H-M   'P 1'
#
loop_
_entity.id
_entity.type
_entity.pdbx_description
1 polymer ?
#
loop_
_entity_poly.entity_id
_entity_poly.type
_entity_poly.pdbx_seq_one_letter_code
_entity_poly.pdbx_strand_id
1 'polypeptide(L)'
;MGTISDKLMRIINTKEDIRQALISKGYDIPTSIPFKEYAKMILDLPCNADSFPDIEGIVARYSASGLTNEQMAANPVWVDKTGNGYDLQLKNFSWGGMSGVGGYVDNWNSSADWAINSYWVNSHTDHKLQFITASSVVQARSNNIYNAENVYKNILNANGLTEAVNKGSVKALKIIATDPITSKAIKTFSFETDGVIQISFDDVLQDYYVDYFLYGSDTKDIDITIEQLPLYPGFILGDGVDDFAVTEKELNFEDTYTVYTAFIPFQNDPTRNMILCGADSKKTFSMQYSSLVYVSFIAGNNYYINADFVNGLNLFACKRNGNNICIKNLLTNKVVTGTCGDWVENAGPYYLWKNATYASFAKAAIAGQTICNGYFSTDEDDEKVLDWYKKQYPWLFPDQAWTVVGKTNEDEDRATIANITGNGNDLVLSNFGFAEGSGYGLYAYNFNSFELRDNVVKPTDVKKDSFRIIGIGSNGNVLVLSNTSNSAAWKIRITGMKEGDGCIVGNANKSGDYIKIIKDGIYTFQKQYAATSINGIWYNSSQEVDVLVEQIPEYEGYLVTDGVDDEVRSAAFTLNEDWTIVGNWEFITNENKNAGLTKVYSFYLYNRDYGIFVYEYLNAGQGFSVEDVKSLKAICSDGRIYLNDWQEIRNNIEQEATISKGVMAIGYFNRDFTKMAFKNLGIYNNQLLSKDDCIKAYNYLQTLKSK
;
A
#
# COMPACT_ATOMS: atom_id res chain seq x y z
N MET A 1 39.84 26.57 13.65
CA MET A 1 38.74 26.98 12.74
C MET A 1 39.39 27.59 11.51
N GLY A 2 39.19 27.03 10.30
CA GLY A 2 39.74 27.61 9.08
C GLY A 2 39.09 28.95 8.74
N THR A 3 39.81 29.80 8.05
CA THR A 3 39.32 31.10 7.56
C THR A 3 38.18 30.95 6.57
N ILE A 4 37.42 32.00 6.29
CA ILE A 4 36.38 31.98 5.22
C ILE A 4 37.01 31.61 3.88
N SER A 5 38.24 32.06 3.63
CA SER A 5 39.01 31.70 2.44
C SER A 5 39.27 30.19 2.37
N ASP A 6 39.68 29.55 3.48
CA ASP A 6 39.89 28.10 3.52
C ASP A 6 38.61 27.31 3.24
N LYS A 7 37.50 27.77 3.77
CA LYS A 7 36.20 27.14 3.52
C LYS A 7 35.76 27.29 2.05
N LEU A 8 35.95 28.48 1.47
CA LEU A 8 35.62 28.74 0.07
C LEU A 8 36.49 27.89 -0.86
N MET A 9 37.79 27.77 -0.59
CA MET A 9 38.72 26.93 -1.37
C MET A 9 38.33 25.45 -1.30
N ARG A 10 37.86 24.94 -0.13
CA ARG A 10 37.37 23.58 -0.02
C ARG A 10 36.10 23.37 -0.91
N ILE A 11 35.15 24.32 -0.92
CA ILE A 11 33.99 24.22 -1.78
C ILE A 11 34.37 24.20 -3.27
N ILE A 12 35.32 25.06 -3.67
CA ILE A 12 35.80 25.13 -5.07
C ILE A 12 36.47 23.82 -5.45
N ASN A 13 37.32 23.27 -4.61
CA ASN A 13 38.01 22.00 -4.86
C ASN A 13 37.02 20.84 -4.91
N THR A 14 36.08 20.77 -3.99
CA THR A 14 35.02 19.75 -3.99
C THR A 14 34.15 19.84 -5.27
N LYS A 15 33.85 21.05 -5.76
CA LYS A 15 33.15 21.21 -7.04
C LYS A 15 33.95 20.64 -8.20
N GLU A 16 35.27 20.90 -8.23
CA GLU A 16 36.14 20.39 -9.29
C GLU A 16 36.33 18.87 -9.21
N ASP A 17 36.47 18.31 -8.01
CA ASP A 17 36.54 16.86 -7.81
C ASP A 17 35.27 16.16 -8.32
N ILE A 18 34.09 16.71 -8.02
CA ILE A 18 32.81 16.20 -8.55
C ILE A 18 32.76 16.32 -10.07
N ARG A 19 33.23 17.46 -10.64
CA ARG A 19 33.30 17.65 -12.08
C ARG A 19 34.16 16.58 -12.75
N GLN A 20 35.33 16.34 -12.22
CA GLN A 20 36.26 15.32 -12.76
C GLN A 20 35.69 13.90 -12.64
N ALA A 21 35.01 13.60 -11.54
CA ALA A 21 34.33 12.32 -11.37
C ALA A 21 33.24 12.12 -12.42
N LEU A 22 32.46 13.16 -12.74
CA LEU A 22 31.43 13.10 -13.78
C LEU A 22 32.04 12.96 -15.18
N ILE A 23 33.12 13.70 -15.49
CA ILE A 23 33.83 13.57 -16.77
C ILE A 23 34.40 12.15 -16.94
N SER A 24 34.93 11.56 -15.86
CA SER A 24 35.45 10.16 -15.90
C SER A 24 34.34 9.14 -16.19
N LYS A 25 33.07 9.52 -16.02
CA LYS A 25 31.88 8.74 -16.35
C LYS A 25 31.33 9.06 -17.75
N GLY A 26 32.03 9.89 -18.56
CA GLY A 26 31.69 10.21 -19.94
C GLY A 26 30.80 11.43 -20.12
N TYR A 27 30.60 12.25 -19.08
CA TYR A 27 29.81 13.50 -19.20
C TYR A 27 30.70 14.64 -19.68
N ASP A 28 30.22 15.43 -20.63
CA ASP A 28 30.82 16.70 -21.01
C ASP A 28 30.33 17.81 -20.09
N ILE A 29 31.14 18.21 -19.09
CA ILE A 29 30.77 19.18 -18.07
C ILE A 29 31.63 20.45 -18.20
N PRO A 30 31.06 21.54 -18.76
CA PRO A 30 31.74 22.81 -18.82
C PRO A 30 32.11 23.35 -17.43
N THR A 31 33.26 24.02 -17.33
CA THR A 31 33.72 24.64 -16.10
C THR A 31 32.80 25.74 -15.56
N SER A 32 31.97 26.32 -16.44
CA SER A 32 31.04 27.42 -16.13
C SER A 32 29.71 26.99 -15.51
N ILE A 33 29.43 25.70 -15.39
CA ILE A 33 28.14 25.23 -14.81
C ILE A 33 28.05 25.63 -13.34
N PRO A 34 26.93 26.24 -12.90
CA PRO A 34 26.67 26.55 -11.48
C PRO A 34 26.63 25.30 -10.62
N PHE A 35 27.13 25.39 -9.38
CA PHE A 35 27.19 24.23 -8.46
C PHE A 35 25.83 23.56 -8.22
N LYS A 36 24.75 24.33 -8.22
CA LYS A 36 23.37 23.82 -8.07
C LYS A 36 22.94 22.83 -9.18
N GLU A 37 23.51 22.95 -10.38
CA GLU A 37 23.19 22.07 -11.52
C GLU A 37 23.84 20.69 -11.37
N TYR A 38 24.90 20.56 -10.55
CA TYR A 38 25.57 19.28 -10.31
C TYR A 38 24.65 18.27 -9.62
N ALA A 39 23.77 18.74 -8.71
CA ALA A 39 22.82 17.88 -8.03
C ALA A 39 21.89 17.20 -9.06
N LYS A 40 21.38 17.97 -10.04
CA LYS A 40 20.55 17.45 -11.12
C LYS A 40 21.35 16.46 -11.99
N MET A 41 22.56 16.84 -12.38
CA MET A 41 23.43 15.95 -13.19
C MET A 41 23.78 14.66 -12.47
N ILE A 42 24.00 14.70 -11.15
CA ILE A 42 24.24 13.50 -10.33
C ILE A 42 22.99 12.62 -10.25
N LEU A 43 21.81 13.23 -10.16
CA LEU A 43 20.52 12.52 -10.19
C LEU A 43 20.23 11.94 -11.59
N ASP A 44 20.64 12.66 -12.66
CA ASP A 44 20.50 12.23 -14.05
C ASP A 44 21.64 11.28 -14.50
N LEU A 45 22.65 11.04 -13.61
CA LEU A 45 23.64 9.98 -13.87
C LEU A 45 22.86 8.67 -14.05
N PRO A 46 23.02 7.98 -15.19
CA PRO A 46 22.59 6.59 -15.22
C PRO A 46 23.34 5.93 -14.06
N CYS A 47 22.59 5.64 -13.01
CA CYS A 47 23.14 4.84 -11.94
C CYS A 47 23.81 3.65 -12.63
N ASN A 48 25.10 3.38 -12.35
CA ASN A 48 25.74 2.12 -12.72
C ASN A 48 25.04 0.95 -11.96
N ALA A 49 23.83 1.18 -11.52
CA ALA A 49 22.90 0.24 -10.94
C ALA A 49 22.51 -0.88 -11.90
N ASP A 50 22.82 -0.75 -13.18
CA ASP A 50 22.58 -1.80 -14.18
C ASP A 50 23.77 -2.77 -14.31
N SER A 51 24.62 -2.88 -13.31
CA SER A 51 25.56 -3.99 -13.19
C SER A 51 24.82 -5.27 -12.79
N PHE A 52 23.91 -5.71 -13.67
CA PHE A 52 23.32 -7.04 -13.53
C PHE A 52 24.47 -8.07 -13.49
N PRO A 53 24.38 -9.10 -12.63
CA PRO A 53 25.44 -10.10 -12.52
C PRO A 53 25.72 -10.76 -13.88
N ASP A 54 26.98 -11.04 -14.12
CA ASP A 54 27.41 -11.81 -15.27
C ASP A 54 26.97 -13.26 -15.07
N ILE A 55 25.94 -13.64 -15.83
CA ILE A 55 25.36 -15.00 -15.84
C ILE A 55 25.44 -15.52 -17.25
N GLU A 56 25.90 -16.74 -17.37
CA GLU A 56 26.06 -17.42 -18.67
C GLU A 56 24.70 -17.52 -19.40
N GLY A 57 24.75 -17.42 -20.71
CA GLY A 57 23.61 -17.65 -21.58
C GLY A 57 22.54 -16.54 -21.60
N ILE A 58 22.76 -15.37 -21.00
CA ILE A 58 21.78 -14.27 -21.08
C ILE A 58 21.59 -13.84 -22.53
N VAL A 59 20.37 -14.01 -23.05
CA VAL A 59 19.99 -13.60 -24.40
C VAL A 59 19.08 -12.38 -24.42
N ALA A 60 18.28 -12.17 -23.38
CA ALA A 60 17.42 -10.98 -23.22
C ALA A 60 17.28 -10.60 -21.75
N ARG A 61 17.23 -9.29 -21.47
CA ARG A 61 17.03 -8.76 -20.12
C ARG A 61 16.26 -7.46 -20.14
N TYR A 62 15.23 -7.39 -19.30
CA TYR A 62 14.35 -6.23 -19.15
C TYR A 62 14.34 -5.75 -17.71
N SER A 63 14.36 -4.43 -17.50
CA SER A 63 14.23 -3.79 -16.19
C SER A 63 13.32 -2.56 -16.33
N ALA A 64 12.33 -2.45 -15.44
CA ALA A 64 11.44 -1.29 -15.39
C ALA A 64 11.98 -0.16 -14.51
N SER A 65 13.13 -0.37 -13.86
CA SER A 65 13.78 0.65 -13.03
C SER A 65 14.13 1.88 -13.85
N GLY A 66 13.72 3.06 -13.37
CA GLY A 66 14.00 4.35 -14.01
C GLY A 66 13.14 4.69 -15.22
N LEU A 67 12.18 3.84 -15.61
CA LEU A 67 11.21 4.17 -16.64
C LEU A 67 10.12 5.10 -16.09
N THR A 68 9.56 5.93 -16.99
CA THR A 68 8.39 6.79 -16.69
C THR A 68 7.30 6.63 -17.77
N ASN A 69 6.05 6.97 -17.43
CA ASN A 69 4.95 6.91 -18.37
C ASN A 69 5.16 7.82 -19.57
N GLU A 70 5.73 9.02 -19.38
CA GLU A 70 6.01 9.96 -20.47
C GLU A 70 7.02 9.38 -21.47
N GLN A 71 8.09 8.76 -20.99
CA GLN A 71 9.08 8.11 -21.85
C GLN A 71 8.46 6.97 -22.63
N MET A 72 7.67 6.13 -21.96
CA MET A 72 7.06 4.95 -22.56
C MET A 72 5.90 5.29 -23.48
N ALA A 73 5.13 6.35 -23.20
CA ALA A 73 4.10 6.86 -24.11
C ALA A 73 4.70 7.43 -25.39
N ALA A 74 5.85 8.10 -25.30
CA ALA A 74 6.57 8.63 -26.44
C ALA A 74 7.22 7.55 -27.32
N ASN A 75 7.70 6.48 -26.68
CA ASN A 75 8.32 5.33 -27.34
C ASN A 75 7.96 4.03 -26.57
N PRO A 76 6.88 3.32 -26.94
CA PRO A 76 6.36 2.17 -26.22
C PRO A 76 7.22 0.90 -26.44
N VAL A 77 8.50 1.00 -26.16
CA VAL A 77 9.48 -0.06 -26.35
C VAL A 77 10.21 -0.33 -25.03
N TRP A 78 10.05 -1.51 -24.47
CA TRP A 78 10.85 -1.96 -23.35
C TRP A 78 12.13 -2.59 -23.86
N VAL A 79 13.20 -1.79 -23.80
CA VAL A 79 14.47 -2.12 -24.45
C VAL A 79 15.15 -3.30 -23.78
N ASP A 80 15.62 -4.24 -24.59
CA ASP A 80 16.51 -5.34 -24.19
C ASP A 80 17.88 -4.80 -23.78
N LYS A 81 18.21 -4.91 -22.52
CA LYS A 81 19.47 -4.42 -21.92
C LYS A 81 20.71 -5.18 -22.35
N THR A 82 20.56 -6.32 -23.03
CA THR A 82 21.70 -7.08 -23.57
C THR A 82 22.20 -6.54 -24.90
N GLY A 83 21.37 -5.77 -25.59
CA GLY A 83 21.67 -5.32 -26.96
C GLY A 83 21.50 -6.38 -28.05
N ASN A 84 20.95 -7.54 -27.73
CA ASN A 84 20.71 -8.63 -28.70
C ASN A 84 19.49 -8.38 -29.58
N GLY A 85 18.73 -7.29 -29.34
CA GLY A 85 17.62 -6.85 -30.16
C GLY A 85 16.31 -7.61 -29.92
N TYR A 86 16.12 -8.13 -28.72
CA TYR A 86 14.84 -8.71 -28.27
C TYR A 86 13.94 -7.66 -27.60
N ASP A 87 13.93 -6.44 -28.12
CA ASP A 87 13.11 -5.36 -27.60
C ASP A 87 11.63 -5.74 -27.59
N LEU A 88 10.93 -5.43 -26.49
CA LEU A 88 9.51 -5.68 -26.30
C LEU A 88 8.69 -4.46 -26.75
N GLN A 89 7.85 -4.64 -27.76
CA GLN A 89 6.85 -3.66 -28.18
C GLN A 89 5.67 -3.71 -27.23
N LEU A 90 5.40 -2.63 -26.51
CA LEU A 90 4.29 -2.48 -25.58
C LEU A 90 3.03 -2.04 -26.33
N LYS A 91 1.93 -2.77 -26.18
CA LYS A 91 0.68 -2.57 -26.94
C LYS A 91 -0.49 -2.35 -26.01
N ASN A 92 -1.35 -1.41 -26.36
CA ASN A 92 -2.61 -1.05 -25.74
C ASN A 92 -2.49 -0.37 -24.36
N PHE A 93 -1.29 -0.15 -23.84
CA PHE A 93 -1.10 0.55 -22.57
C PHE A 93 -1.68 1.97 -22.61
N SER A 94 -2.46 2.33 -21.58
CA SER A 94 -3.02 3.67 -21.42
C SER A 94 -2.01 4.71 -20.89
N TRP A 95 -0.88 4.25 -20.36
CA TRP A 95 0.18 5.05 -19.72
C TRP A 95 -0.36 5.93 -18.61
N GLY A 96 -1.25 5.38 -17.80
CA GLY A 96 -1.82 6.04 -16.65
C GLY A 96 -2.73 5.11 -15.84
N GLY A 97 -3.07 5.51 -14.62
CA GLY A 97 -3.80 4.65 -13.71
C GLY A 97 -3.06 3.34 -13.46
N MET A 98 -3.73 2.22 -13.60
CA MET A 98 -3.17 0.87 -13.38
C MET A 98 -2.66 0.21 -14.68
N SER A 99 -2.42 0.97 -15.76
CA SER A 99 -1.86 0.50 -17.03
C SER A 99 -0.66 1.38 -17.40
N GLY A 100 0.56 0.86 -17.29
CA GLY A 100 1.80 1.58 -17.55
C GLY A 100 2.82 1.49 -16.43
N VAL A 101 3.70 2.48 -16.32
CA VAL A 101 4.79 2.49 -15.33
C VAL A 101 4.30 3.01 -13.98
N GLY A 102 4.64 2.29 -12.91
CA GLY A 102 4.45 2.73 -11.53
C GLY A 102 3.05 2.46 -10.95
N GLY A 103 2.02 2.46 -11.77
CA GLY A 103 0.62 2.34 -11.32
C GLY A 103 0.18 3.49 -10.42
N TYR A 104 -0.87 4.17 -10.80
CA TYR A 104 -1.41 5.33 -10.09
C TYR A 104 -2.89 5.12 -9.79
N VAL A 105 -3.40 5.77 -8.75
CA VAL A 105 -4.82 5.68 -8.39
C VAL A 105 -5.68 6.30 -9.48
N ASP A 106 -5.27 7.48 -9.96
CA ASP A 106 -5.99 8.24 -10.98
C ASP A 106 -5.22 8.29 -12.30
N ASN A 107 -5.95 8.52 -13.38
CA ASN A 107 -5.40 8.95 -14.66
C ASN A 107 -5.97 10.32 -15.02
N TRP A 108 -5.24 11.39 -14.67
CA TRP A 108 -5.71 12.76 -14.92
C TRP A 108 -5.70 13.17 -16.39
N ASN A 109 -5.11 12.37 -17.28
CA ASN A 109 -5.25 12.54 -18.72
C ASN A 109 -6.55 11.95 -19.27
N SER A 110 -7.24 11.11 -18.52
CA SER A 110 -8.50 10.51 -18.92
C SER A 110 -9.66 11.48 -18.73
N SER A 111 -10.20 12.03 -19.79
CA SER A 111 -11.40 12.86 -19.74
C SER A 111 -12.67 12.06 -19.37
N ALA A 112 -12.62 10.73 -19.44
CA ALA A 112 -13.68 9.87 -18.92
C ALA A 112 -13.69 9.85 -17.40
N ASP A 113 -12.51 9.92 -16.76
CA ASP A 113 -12.33 9.81 -15.33
C ASP A 113 -12.29 11.15 -14.62
N TRP A 114 -11.78 12.21 -15.30
CA TRP A 114 -11.58 13.52 -14.70
C TRP A 114 -12.01 14.69 -15.60
N ALA A 115 -12.72 15.64 -14.98
CA ALA A 115 -13.01 16.95 -15.55
C ALA A 115 -12.00 17.96 -15.00
N ILE A 116 -11.05 18.40 -15.83
CA ILE A 116 -10.02 19.36 -15.47
C ILE A 116 -10.29 20.69 -16.13
N ASN A 117 -10.32 21.75 -15.35
CA ASN A 117 -10.54 23.11 -15.84
C ASN A 117 -9.21 23.74 -16.28
N SER A 118 -8.98 23.79 -17.58
CA SER A 118 -7.75 24.32 -18.20
C SER A 118 -7.50 25.82 -17.95
N TYR A 119 -8.47 26.56 -17.43
CA TYR A 119 -8.28 27.96 -17.04
C TYR A 119 -7.44 28.10 -15.77
N TRP A 120 -7.51 27.07 -14.88
CA TRP A 120 -6.87 27.07 -13.57
C TRP A 120 -5.69 26.11 -13.47
N VAL A 121 -5.72 25.04 -14.26
CA VAL A 121 -4.68 24.03 -14.37
C VAL A 121 -3.93 24.24 -15.67
N ASN A 122 -2.67 24.63 -15.58
CA ASN A 122 -1.85 24.96 -16.76
C ASN A 122 -1.49 23.73 -17.57
N SER A 123 -1.10 22.66 -16.87
CA SER A 123 -0.77 21.40 -17.50
C SER A 123 -1.14 20.24 -16.57
N HIS A 124 -1.39 19.11 -17.17
CA HIS A 124 -1.58 17.86 -16.47
C HIS A 124 -1.01 16.70 -17.28
N THR A 125 -0.55 15.69 -16.55
CA THR A 125 -0.23 14.36 -17.07
C THR A 125 -1.16 13.34 -16.43
N ASP A 126 -0.94 12.07 -16.66
CA ASP A 126 -1.69 10.99 -16.03
C ASP A 126 -1.62 11.04 -14.48
N HIS A 127 -0.51 11.52 -13.90
CA HIS A 127 -0.25 11.53 -12.46
C HIS A 127 0.11 12.90 -11.88
N LYS A 128 0.11 13.99 -12.68
CA LYS A 128 0.56 15.31 -12.24
C LYS A 128 -0.39 16.42 -12.66
N LEU A 129 -0.70 17.34 -11.73
CA LEU A 129 -1.44 18.58 -11.97
C LEU A 129 -0.55 19.77 -11.64
N GLN A 130 -0.50 20.77 -12.52
CA GLN A 130 0.16 22.05 -12.29
C GLN A 130 -0.86 23.18 -12.25
N PHE A 131 -0.98 23.82 -11.10
CA PHE A 131 -1.86 24.96 -10.87
C PHE A 131 -1.09 26.26 -11.01
N ILE A 132 -1.67 27.19 -11.79
CA ILE A 132 -1.10 28.53 -12.03
C ILE A 132 -1.93 29.66 -11.43
N THR A 133 -3.10 29.33 -10.91
CA THR A 133 -4.02 30.32 -10.34
C THR A 133 -4.80 29.70 -9.18
N ALA A 134 -4.84 30.41 -8.05
CA ALA A 134 -5.76 30.07 -6.96
C ALA A 134 -7.18 30.53 -7.28
N SER A 135 -8.18 29.83 -6.77
CA SER A 135 -9.59 30.13 -7.02
C SER A 135 -10.47 29.70 -5.85
N SER A 136 -11.71 30.17 -5.85
CA SER A 136 -12.76 29.67 -4.96
C SER A 136 -13.65 28.59 -5.62
N VAL A 137 -13.34 28.18 -6.85
CA VAL A 137 -14.08 27.15 -7.60
C VAL A 137 -13.23 25.89 -7.79
N VAL A 138 -13.92 24.77 -7.98
CA VAL A 138 -13.28 23.47 -8.24
C VAL A 138 -12.46 23.52 -9.55
N GLN A 139 -11.22 23.04 -9.48
CA GLN A 139 -10.26 23.09 -10.59
C GLN A 139 -10.09 21.72 -11.27
N ALA A 140 -10.23 20.64 -10.52
CA ALA A 140 -10.30 19.29 -11.06
C ALA A 140 -11.33 18.48 -10.28
N ARG A 141 -12.18 17.72 -10.98
CA ARG A 141 -13.25 16.88 -10.40
C ARG A 141 -13.21 15.49 -10.99
N SER A 142 -13.32 14.46 -10.16
CA SER A 142 -13.52 13.11 -10.64
C SER A 142 -14.90 12.97 -11.31
N ASN A 143 -14.96 12.26 -12.44
CA ASN A 143 -16.22 11.84 -13.05
C ASN A 143 -16.73 10.54 -12.39
N ASN A 144 -15.85 9.83 -11.70
CA ASN A 144 -16.18 8.63 -10.95
C ASN A 144 -16.87 8.98 -9.63
N ILE A 145 -17.88 8.20 -9.28
CA ILE A 145 -18.56 8.27 -7.99
C ILE A 145 -17.92 7.23 -7.06
N TYR A 146 -17.51 7.69 -5.89
CA TYR A 146 -16.98 6.87 -4.83
C TYR A 146 -18.02 6.74 -3.70
N ASN A 147 -17.89 5.70 -2.88
CA ASN A 147 -18.78 5.43 -1.73
C ASN A 147 -18.10 4.51 -0.72
N ALA A 148 -18.82 3.99 0.24
CA ALA A 148 -18.29 3.08 1.26
C ALA A 148 -17.68 1.77 0.72
N GLU A 149 -18.11 1.31 -0.45
CA GLU A 149 -17.59 0.09 -1.08
C GLU A 149 -16.39 0.36 -2.01
N ASN A 150 -16.35 1.58 -2.55
CA ASN A 150 -15.30 2.06 -3.44
C ASN A 150 -14.72 3.37 -2.89
N VAL A 151 -13.93 3.27 -1.84
CA VAL A 151 -13.35 4.43 -1.14
C VAL A 151 -12.19 5.02 -1.91
N TYR A 152 -12.20 6.33 -2.13
CA TYR A 152 -11.06 7.03 -2.70
C TYR A 152 -9.92 7.16 -1.71
N LYS A 153 -8.74 6.66 -2.10
CA LYS A 153 -7.47 6.77 -1.36
C LYS A 153 -6.36 7.14 -2.33
N ASN A 154 -5.52 8.10 -1.96
CA ASN A 154 -4.38 8.50 -2.79
C ASN A 154 -3.24 9.01 -1.93
N ILE A 155 -2.02 8.95 -2.46
CA ILE A 155 -0.83 9.54 -1.86
C ILE A 155 -0.23 10.50 -2.88
N LEU A 156 -0.11 11.75 -2.47
CA LEU A 156 0.30 12.86 -3.32
C LEU A 156 1.57 13.51 -2.78
N ASN A 157 2.31 14.16 -3.65
CA ASN A 157 3.38 15.06 -3.28
C ASN A 157 3.03 16.47 -3.78
N ALA A 158 2.97 17.44 -2.87
CA ALA A 158 2.71 18.84 -3.19
C ALA A 158 4.01 19.64 -3.14
N ASN A 159 4.24 20.47 -4.15
CA ASN A 159 5.42 21.36 -4.24
C ASN A 159 5.00 22.77 -4.60
N GLY A 160 5.65 23.77 -4.01
CA GLY A 160 5.38 25.21 -4.21
C GLY A 160 4.24 25.76 -3.34
N LEU A 161 3.56 24.91 -2.58
CA LEU A 161 2.42 25.29 -1.73
C LEU A 161 2.85 26.17 -0.56
N THR A 162 3.90 25.78 0.15
CA THR A 162 4.45 26.54 1.30
C THR A 162 4.81 27.97 0.92
N GLU A 163 5.48 28.15 -0.22
CA GLU A 163 5.88 29.46 -0.71
C GLU A 163 4.66 30.32 -1.06
N ALA A 164 3.68 29.75 -1.74
CA ALA A 164 2.46 30.44 -2.15
C ALA A 164 1.57 30.82 -0.95
N VAL A 165 1.49 29.99 0.07
CA VAL A 165 0.77 30.27 1.33
C VAL A 165 1.48 31.39 2.10
N ASN A 166 2.80 31.34 2.25
CA ASN A 166 3.58 32.37 2.93
C ASN A 166 3.51 33.74 2.24
N LYS A 167 3.39 33.76 0.91
CA LYS A 167 3.16 34.98 0.11
C LYS A 167 1.72 35.51 0.22
N GLY A 168 0.80 34.75 0.80
CA GLY A 168 -0.62 35.10 0.87
C GLY A 168 -1.37 34.92 -0.47
N SER A 169 -0.72 34.34 -1.48
CA SER A 169 -1.34 34.08 -2.79
C SER A 169 -2.36 32.95 -2.74
N VAL A 170 -2.13 31.98 -1.86
CA VAL A 170 -2.97 30.79 -1.62
C VAL A 170 -3.27 30.71 -0.13
N LYS A 171 -4.41 30.17 0.24
CA LYS A 171 -4.76 29.84 1.63
C LYS A 171 -4.51 28.39 1.94
N ALA A 172 -4.88 27.50 1.03
CA ALA A 172 -4.68 26.06 1.18
C ALA A 172 -4.93 25.31 -0.14
N LEU A 173 -4.32 24.16 -0.29
CA LEU A 173 -4.78 23.09 -1.18
C LEU A 173 -5.91 22.34 -0.48
N LYS A 174 -7.07 22.22 -1.12
CA LYS A 174 -8.21 21.47 -0.59
C LYS A 174 -8.57 20.29 -1.49
N ILE A 175 -8.82 19.16 -0.84
CA ILE A 175 -9.31 17.95 -1.50
C ILE A 175 -10.59 17.55 -0.78
N ILE A 176 -11.68 17.44 -1.54
CA ILE A 176 -13.03 17.44 -1.00
C ILE A 176 -13.80 16.24 -1.53
N ALA A 177 -14.45 15.49 -0.62
CA ALA A 177 -15.55 14.63 -0.97
C ALA A 177 -16.82 15.50 -1.09
N THR A 178 -17.40 15.54 -2.28
CA THR A 178 -18.55 16.40 -2.61
C THR A 178 -19.77 15.56 -2.94
N ASP A 179 -20.89 15.85 -2.31
CA ASP A 179 -22.18 15.20 -2.55
C ASP A 179 -22.64 15.46 -4.00
N PRO A 180 -22.90 14.42 -4.81
CA PRO A 180 -23.26 14.56 -6.21
C PRO A 180 -24.63 15.20 -6.45
N ILE A 181 -25.53 15.15 -5.47
CA ILE A 181 -26.90 15.68 -5.58
C ILE A 181 -26.95 17.14 -5.12
N THR A 182 -26.40 17.42 -3.96
CA THR A 182 -26.48 18.75 -3.32
C THR A 182 -25.32 19.66 -3.66
N SER A 183 -24.24 19.11 -4.25
CA SER A 183 -22.97 19.80 -4.50
C SER A 183 -22.31 20.41 -3.25
N LYS A 184 -22.63 19.88 -2.07
CA LYS A 184 -22.05 20.32 -0.80
C LYS A 184 -20.85 19.46 -0.43
N ALA A 185 -19.86 20.07 0.21
CA ALA A 185 -18.74 19.35 0.79
C ALA A 185 -19.25 18.44 1.93
N ILE A 186 -18.88 17.16 1.85
CA ILE A 186 -19.14 16.16 2.91
C ILE A 186 -17.93 16.13 3.86
N LYS A 187 -16.73 16.05 3.28
CA LYS A 187 -15.45 16.06 4.00
C LYS A 187 -14.42 16.86 3.21
N THR A 188 -13.54 17.55 3.91
CA THR A 188 -12.49 18.37 3.31
C THR A 188 -11.16 18.09 4.01
N PHE A 189 -10.14 17.76 3.24
CA PHE A 189 -8.74 17.87 3.63
C PHE A 189 -8.22 19.24 3.21
N SER A 190 -7.39 19.87 4.06
CA SER A 190 -6.81 21.18 3.81
C SER A 190 -5.35 21.15 4.17
N PHE A 191 -4.48 21.54 3.23
CA PHE A 191 -3.03 21.52 3.36
C PHE A 191 -2.45 22.89 3.03
N GLU A 192 -1.45 23.30 3.78
CA GLU A 192 -0.82 24.64 3.68
C GLU A 192 0.69 24.55 3.42
N THR A 193 1.25 23.35 3.40
CA THR A 193 2.69 23.12 3.25
C THR A 193 2.99 22.11 2.15
N ASP A 194 4.20 22.21 1.60
CA ASP A 194 4.76 21.20 0.70
C ASP A 194 4.95 19.87 1.41
N GLY A 195 4.95 18.79 0.65
CA GLY A 195 5.28 17.46 1.12
C GLY A 195 4.32 16.37 0.67
N VAL A 196 4.51 15.19 1.26
CA VAL A 196 3.71 14.01 0.95
C VAL A 196 2.40 14.06 1.73
N ILE A 197 1.29 13.99 0.99
CA ILE A 197 -0.07 14.10 1.48
C ILE A 197 -0.75 12.75 1.30
N GLN A 198 -1.30 12.19 2.36
CA GLN A 198 -2.11 10.98 2.29
C GLN A 198 -3.59 11.33 2.44
N ILE A 199 -4.41 10.87 1.50
CA ILE A 199 -5.85 11.10 1.48
C ILE A 199 -6.57 9.78 1.60
N SER A 200 -7.57 9.74 2.48
CA SER A 200 -8.53 8.66 2.56
C SER A 200 -9.89 9.18 3.00
N PHE A 201 -10.92 8.83 2.25
CA PHE A 201 -12.30 9.15 2.59
C PHE A 201 -13.04 7.95 3.20
N ASP A 202 -12.34 7.13 3.99
CA ASP A 202 -12.87 5.90 4.62
C ASP A 202 -14.13 6.12 5.45
N ASP A 203 -14.33 7.33 5.98
CA ASP A 203 -15.47 7.73 6.79
C ASP A 203 -16.61 8.37 5.98
N VAL A 204 -16.44 8.54 4.67
CA VAL A 204 -17.47 9.06 3.77
C VAL A 204 -18.26 7.88 3.20
N LEU A 205 -19.47 7.70 3.68
CA LEU A 205 -20.28 6.49 3.49
C LEU A 205 -21.31 6.63 2.37
N GLN A 206 -21.67 7.86 2.02
CA GLN A 206 -22.56 8.17 0.91
C GLN A 206 -21.80 8.38 -0.39
N ASP A 207 -22.48 8.41 -1.52
CA ASP A 207 -21.90 8.73 -2.80
C ASP A 207 -21.24 10.10 -2.81
N TYR A 208 -20.03 10.22 -3.41
CA TYR A 208 -19.32 11.49 -3.54
C TYR A 208 -18.44 11.53 -4.77
N TYR A 209 -18.20 12.75 -5.28
CA TYR A 209 -17.09 13.07 -6.18
C TYR A 209 -15.87 13.52 -5.39
N VAL A 210 -14.69 13.37 -5.98
CA VAL A 210 -13.46 13.95 -5.43
C VAL A 210 -13.12 15.24 -6.19
N ASP A 211 -13.03 16.33 -5.45
CA ASP A 211 -12.69 17.64 -5.96
C ASP A 211 -11.33 18.09 -5.45
N TYR A 212 -10.49 18.56 -6.37
CA TYR A 212 -9.23 19.23 -6.07
C TYR A 212 -9.36 20.71 -6.34
N PHE A 213 -8.98 21.54 -5.39
CA PHE A 213 -8.82 22.95 -5.66
C PHE A 213 -7.85 23.67 -4.75
N LEU A 214 -7.18 24.64 -5.34
CA LEU A 214 -6.27 25.54 -4.69
C LEU A 214 -7.04 26.77 -4.23
N TYR A 215 -7.35 26.82 -2.91
CA TYR A 215 -8.19 27.85 -2.33
C TYR A 215 -7.42 29.14 -2.11
N GLY A 216 -7.92 30.24 -2.66
CA GLY A 216 -7.33 31.58 -2.49
C GLY A 216 -8.16 32.65 -3.20
N SER A 217 -7.67 33.89 -3.20
CA SER A 217 -8.14 34.95 -4.11
C SER A 217 -7.62 34.66 -5.50
N ASP A 218 -8.33 35.11 -6.54
CA ASP A 218 -7.95 34.94 -7.97
C ASP A 218 -6.57 35.56 -8.24
N THR A 219 -5.55 34.94 -7.73
CA THR A 219 -4.15 35.35 -7.84
C THR A 219 -3.53 34.57 -8.97
N LYS A 220 -2.96 35.27 -9.94
CA LYS A 220 -2.17 34.71 -11.04
C LYS A 220 -0.72 34.56 -10.61
N ASP A 221 0.06 33.84 -11.37
CA ASP A 221 1.51 33.64 -11.20
C ASP A 221 1.90 32.83 -9.96
N ILE A 222 1.12 31.81 -9.65
CA ILE A 222 1.51 30.75 -8.74
C ILE A 222 1.99 29.54 -9.57
N ASP A 223 2.90 28.77 -9.00
CA ASP A 223 3.40 27.52 -9.58
C ASP A 223 3.36 26.44 -8.49
N ILE A 224 2.24 25.72 -8.43
CA ILE A 224 2.04 24.64 -7.48
C ILE A 224 1.79 23.36 -8.25
N THR A 225 2.57 22.37 -7.92
CA THR A 225 2.45 21.04 -8.51
C THR A 225 1.94 20.05 -7.49
N ILE A 226 0.99 19.23 -7.90
CA ILE A 226 0.53 18.04 -7.17
C ILE A 226 0.82 16.84 -8.04
N GLU A 227 1.52 15.87 -7.48
CA GLU A 227 1.93 14.64 -8.15
C GLU A 227 1.51 13.42 -7.34
N GLN A 228 0.85 12.47 -7.99
CA GLN A 228 0.57 11.18 -7.37
C GLN A 228 1.85 10.38 -7.22
N LEU A 229 2.03 9.74 -6.08
CA LEU A 229 3.12 8.79 -5.91
C LEU A 229 2.72 7.42 -6.45
N PRO A 230 3.61 6.75 -7.18
CA PRO A 230 3.30 5.44 -7.75
C PRO A 230 3.09 4.39 -6.66
N LEU A 231 2.12 3.50 -6.86
CA LEU A 231 1.85 2.37 -5.98
C LEU A 231 2.92 1.27 -6.11
N TYR A 232 3.47 1.10 -7.31
CA TYR A 232 4.44 0.08 -7.68
C TYR A 232 5.64 0.69 -8.42
N PRO A 233 6.45 1.53 -7.75
CA PRO A 233 7.58 2.20 -8.39
C PRO A 233 8.57 1.18 -8.97
N GLY A 234 9.00 1.40 -10.21
CA GLY A 234 9.93 0.51 -10.90
C GLY A 234 9.29 -0.76 -11.48
N PHE A 235 7.97 -0.76 -11.67
CA PHE A 235 7.25 -1.82 -12.38
C PHE A 235 6.52 -1.26 -13.59
N ILE A 236 6.28 -2.13 -14.59
CA ILE A 236 5.27 -1.92 -15.62
C ILE A 236 4.05 -2.78 -15.27
N LEU A 237 2.88 -2.19 -15.34
CA LEU A 237 1.61 -2.82 -14.98
C LEU A 237 0.76 -3.08 -16.22
N GLY A 238 0.28 -4.31 -16.36
CA GLY A 238 -0.79 -4.64 -17.31
C GLY A 238 -2.14 -4.68 -16.59
N ASP A 239 -3.16 -4.10 -17.19
CA ASP A 239 -4.51 -3.93 -16.61
C ASP A 239 -5.36 -5.22 -16.59
N GLY A 240 -4.92 -6.25 -17.31
CA GLY A 240 -5.64 -7.52 -17.45
C GLY A 240 -6.78 -7.48 -18.47
N VAL A 241 -6.89 -6.41 -19.26
CA VAL A 241 -7.94 -6.25 -20.28
C VAL A 241 -7.38 -6.53 -21.67
N ASP A 242 -6.37 -5.76 -22.12
CA ASP A 242 -5.78 -5.90 -23.43
C ASP A 242 -4.30 -5.48 -23.51
N ASP A 243 -3.69 -5.09 -22.40
CA ASP A 243 -2.28 -4.74 -22.30
C ASP A 243 -1.36 -5.94 -22.55
N PHE A 244 -0.37 -5.79 -23.41
CA PHE A 244 0.66 -6.81 -23.61
C PHE A 244 1.95 -6.24 -24.21
N ALA A 245 3.01 -7.02 -24.08
CA ALA A 245 4.28 -6.76 -24.76
C ALA A 245 4.65 -7.96 -25.65
N VAL A 246 5.36 -7.69 -26.74
CA VAL A 246 5.80 -8.72 -27.69
C VAL A 246 7.14 -8.37 -28.32
N THR A 247 8.02 -9.33 -28.46
CA THR A 247 9.25 -9.16 -29.25
C THR A 247 8.96 -9.22 -30.75
N GLU A 248 9.61 -8.35 -31.54
CA GLU A 248 9.57 -8.46 -33.00
C GLU A 248 10.51 -9.57 -33.49
N LYS A 249 11.63 -9.74 -32.83
CA LYS A 249 12.57 -10.81 -33.09
C LYS A 249 12.10 -12.10 -32.45
N GLU A 250 12.10 -13.18 -33.21
CA GLU A 250 11.76 -14.51 -32.72
C GLU A 250 12.81 -15.00 -31.72
N LEU A 251 12.36 -15.51 -30.58
CA LEU A 251 13.19 -16.16 -29.56
C LEU A 251 13.10 -17.68 -29.75
N ASN A 252 14.23 -18.29 -30.03
CA ASN A 252 14.35 -19.74 -30.08
C ASN A 252 14.99 -20.25 -28.79
N PHE A 253 14.18 -20.87 -27.92
CA PHE A 253 14.69 -21.52 -26.73
C PHE A 253 15.40 -22.81 -27.11
N GLU A 254 16.52 -23.09 -26.45
CA GLU A 254 17.19 -24.39 -26.48
C GLU A 254 16.53 -25.39 -25.51
N ASP A 255 17.00 -26.63 -25.48
CA ASP A 255 16.50 -27.66 -24.55
C ASP A 255 16.90 -27.37 -23.09
N THR A 256 17.84 -26.45 -22.91
CA THR A 256 18.36 -25.97 -21.64
C THR A 256 18.18 -24.45 -21.56
N TYR A 257 17.50 -23.98 -20.51
CA TYR A 257 17.31 -22.53 -20.29
C TYR A 257 16.89 -22.20 -18.86
N THR A 258 17.04 -20.94 -18.50
CA THR A 258 16.52 -20.34 -17.27
C THR A 258 15.80 -19.03 -17.57
N VAL A 259 14.60 -18.82 -17.00
CA VAL A 259 13.85 -17.57 -17.06
C VAL A 259 13.62 -17.07 -15.65
N TYR A 260 14.21 -15.92 -15.32
CA TYR A 260 13.95 -15.19 -14.09
C TYR A 260 12.84 -14.17 -14.33
N THR A 261 11.85 -14.13 -13.43
CA THR A 261 10.75 -13.16 -13.54
C THR A 261 10.42 -12.58 -12.17
N ALA A 262 10.48 -11.25 -12.06
CA ALA A 262 10.07 -10.50 -10.86
C ALA A 262 8.72 -9.85 -11.11
N PHE A 263 7.68 -10.23 -10.35
CA PHE A 263 6.32 -9.74 -10.57
C PHE A 263 5.48 -9.71 -9.29
N ILE A 264 4.41 -8.90 -9.33
CA ILE A 264 3.34 -8.85 -8.31
C ILE A 264 2.02 -9.16 -9.00
N PRO A 265 1.30 -10.23 -8.63
CA PRO A 265 -0.03 -10.52 -9.14
C PRO A 265 -1.07 -9.64 -8.44
N PHE A 266 -2.07 -9.10 -9.18
CA PHE A 266 -3.13 -8.26 -8.59
C PHE A 266 -4.47 -8.96 -8.45
N GLN A 267 -4.67 -10.05 -9.15
CA GLN A 267 -5.95 -10.73 -9.18
C GLN A 267 -5.76 -12.24 -9.01
N ASN A 268 -6.42 -12.79 -8.01
CA ASN A 268 -6.59 -14.23 -7.83
C ASN A 268 -7.98 -14.57 -8.36
N ASP A 269 -8.10 -14.86 -9.65
CA ASP A 269 -9.30 -15.52 -10.19
C ASP A 269 -9.01 -17.03 -10.29
N PRO A 270 -9.54 -17.85 -9.37
CA PRO A 270 -9.27 -19.28 -9.37
C PRO A 270 -9.89 -19.99 -10.58
N THR A 271 -10.76 -19.31 -11.34
CA THR A 271 -11.46 -19.86 -12.48
C THR A 271 -10.74 -19.63 -13.81
N ARG A 272 -9.73 -18.74 -13.84
CA ARG A 272 -8.99 -18.38 -15.06
C ARG A 272 -7.49 -18.38 -14.82
N ASN A 273 -6.76 -19.04 -15.70
CA ASN A 273 -5.30 -18.93 -15.74
C ASN A 273 -4.93 -17.61 -16.45
N MET A 274 -4.30 -16.70 -15.71
CA MET A 274 -3.76 -15.46 -16.22
C MET A 274 -2.35 -15.69 -16.73
N ILE A 275 -2.10 -15.42 -18.02
CA ILE A 275 -0.80 -15.68 -18.64
C ILE A 275 0.13 -14.49 -18.39
N LEU A 276 1.14 -14.68 -17.58
CA LEU A 276 2.12 -13.65 -17.24
C LEU A 276 3.15 -13.45 -18.35
N CYS A 277 3.68 -14.54 -18.89
CA CYS A 277 4.66 -14.49 -19.97
C CYS A 277 4.73 -15.84 -20.74
N GLY A 278 5.29 -15.82 -21.92
CA GLY A 278 5.54 -17.05 -22.68
C GLY A 278 5.98 -16.82 -24.12
N ALA A 279 6.68 -17.80 -24.67
CA ALA A 279 6.94 -17.87 -26.10
C ALA A 279 5.70 -18.40 -26.86
N ASP A 280 5.72 -18.34 -28.19
CA ASP A 280 4.56 -18.71 -29.03
C ASP A 280 3.95 -20.04 -28.63
N SER A 281 2.76 -20.00 -28.60
CA SER A 281 1.52 -20.67 -28.23
C SER A 281 1.49 -22.15 -27.87
N LYS A 282 2.48 -22.98 -28.08
CA LYS A 282 2.26 -24.42 -27.85
C LYS A 282 3.49 -25.26 -27.52
N LYS A 283 4.69 -24.70 -27.45
CA LYS A 283 5.83 -25.61 -27.55
C LYS A 283 7.03 -25.38 -26.66
N THR A 284 7.14 -24.25 -25.89
CA THR A 284 8.38 -24.00 -25.15
C THR A 284 8.22 -23.60 -23.69
N PHE A 285 7.66 -22.46 -23.39
CA PHE A 285 7.59 -21.92 -22.04
C PHE A 285 6.37 -21.03 -21.88
N SER A 286 5.64 -21.19 -20.77
CA SER A 286 4.60 -20.26 -20.37
C SER A 286 4.47 -20.25 -18.85
N MET A 287 4.45 -19.07 -18.28
CA MET A 287 4.13 -18.86 -16.87
C MET A 287 2.72 -18.29 -16.75
N GLN A 288 1.89 -18.93 -15.93
CA GLN A 288 0.51 -18.58 -15.68
C GLN A 288 0.28 -18.52 -14.17
N TYR A 289 -0.72 -17.79 -13.73
CA TYR A 289 -1.15 -17.80 -12.34
C TYR A 289 -2.68 -17.78 -12.24
N SER A 290 -3.18 -18.44 -11.18
CA SER A 290 -4.56 -18.36 -10.70
C SER A 290 -4.52 -18.42 -9.17
N SER A 291 -4.88 -19.54 -8.55
CA SER A 291 -4.62 -19.82 -7.12
C SER A 291 -3.17 -20.23 -6.86
N LEU A 292 -2.45 -20.73 -7.88
CA LEU A 292 -1.04 -21.12 -7.87
C LEU A 292 -0.35 -20.54 -9.10
N VAL A 293 0.97 -20.46 -9.08
CA VAL A 293 1.76 -20.25 -10.30
C VAL A 293 1.92 -21.60 -11.00
N TYR A 294 1.51 -21.63 -12.24
CA TYR A 294 1.69 -22.76 -13.13
C TYR A 294 2.78 -22.42 -14.15
N VAL A 295 3.82 -23.19 -14.21
CA VAL A 295 4.79 -23.10 -15.31
C VAL A 295 4.58 -24.30 -16.21
N SER A 296 4.27 -23.99 -17.46
CA SER A 296 4.12 -24.96 -18.51
C SER A 296 5.43 -25.06 -19.28
N PHE A 297 6.00 -26.25 -19.31
CA PHE A 297 7.12 -26.61 -20.14
C PHE A 297 6.55 -27.54 -21.25
N ILE A 298 6.40 -27.00 -22.46
CA ILE A 298 5.68 -27.71 -23.50
C ILE A 298 6.67 -28.43 -24.41
N ALA A 299 6.59 -29.71 -24.40
CA ALA A 299 7.31 -30.63 -25.32
C ALA A 299 6.30 -31.60 -25.92
N GLY A 300 5.52 -31.13 -26.91
CA GLY A 300 4.48 -31.94 -27.54
C GLY A 300 3.23 -32.19 -26.70
N ASN A 301 3.35 -32.45 -25.41
CA ASN A 301 2.29 -32.52 -24.41
C ASN A 301 2.55 -31.45 -23.31
N ASN A 302 1.47 -30.97 -22.71
CA ASN A 302 1.58 -29.97 -21.64
C ASN A 302 2.07 -30.63 -20.35
N TYR A 303 3.25 -30.25 -19.89
CA TYR A 303 3.78 -30.61 -18.57
C TYR A 303 3.70 -29.40 -17.68
N TYR A 304 3.01 -29.51 -16.55
CA TYR A 304 2.85 -28.41 -15.58
C TYR A 304 3.52 -28.79 -14.29
N ILE A 305 4.29 -27.86 -13.73
CA ILE A 305 4.64 -27.89 -12.33
C ILE A 305 4.09 -26.62 -11.67
N ASN A 306 3.67 -26.75 -10.42
CA ASN A 306 2.98 -25.71 -9.70
C ASN A 306 3.83 -25.25 -8.54
N ALA A 307 3.87 -23.96 -8.30
CA ALA A 307 4.53 -23.37 -7.15
C ALA A 307 3.60 -22.40 -6.44
N ASP A 308 3.71 -22.34 -5.13
CA ASP A 308 3.05 -21.32 -4.32
C ASP A 308 3.63 -19.95 -4.64
N PHE A 309 2.78 -18.93 -4.65
CA PHE A 309 3.19 -17.54 -4.71
C PHE A 309 2.63 -16.73 -3.55
N VAL A 310 3.22 -15.57 -3.29
CA VAL A 310 2.73 -14.64 -2.28
C VAL A 310 1.94 -13.51 -2.92
N ASN A 311 1.05 -12.89 -2.16
CA ASN A 311 0.28 -11.69 -2.59
C ASN A 311 1.12 -10.40 -2.62
N GLY A 312 2.41 -10.51 -2.84
CA GLY A 312 3.37 -9.42 -2.97
C GLY A 312 4.35 -9.73 -4.06
N LEU A 313 5.58 -9.23 -3.91
CA LEU A 313 6.64 -9.54 -4.86
C LEU A 313 6.93 -11.04 -4.89
N ASN A 314 7.06 -11.57 -6.10
CA ASN A 314 7.54 -12.90 -6.39
C ASN A 314 8.75 -12.80 -7.33
N LEU A 315 9.78 -13.56 -7.05
CA LEU A 315 10.95 -13.69 -7.93
C LEU A 315 11.19 -15.18 -8.19
N PHE A 316 10.80 -15.63 -9.37
CA PHE A 316 10.94 -17.01 -9.78
C PHE A 316 12.10 -17.22 -10.74
N ALA A 317 12.84 -18.32 -10.54
CA ALA A 317 13.70 -18.94 -11.53
C ALA A 317 12.99 -20.18 -12.08
N CYS A 318 12.60 -20.13 -13.35
CA CYS A 318 12.00 -21.24 -14.07
C CYS A 318 13.05 -21.87 -14.97
N LYS A 319 13.40 -23.13 -14.74
CA LYS A 319 14.58 -23.75 -15.33
C LYS A 319 14.22 -25.06 -16.05
N ARG A 320 14.87 -25.31 -17.17
CA ARG A 320 14.83 -26.58 -17.91
C ARG A 320 16.24 -27.03 -18.26
N ASN A 321 16.51 -28.34 -18.16
CA ASN A 321 17.69 -28.99 -18.65
C ASN A 321 17.32 -30.37 -19.23
N GLY A 322 17.23 -30.48 -20.56
CA GLY A 322 16.66 -31.61 -21.23
C GLY A 322 15.22 -31.85 -20.74
N ASN A 323 14.99 -33.02 -20.16
CA ASN A 323 13.66 -33.40 -19.65
C ASN A 323 13.45 -33.01 -18.17
N ASN A 324 14.45 -32.49 -17.49
CA ASN A 324 14.30 -32.03 -16.10
C ASN A 324 13.82 -30.58 -16.06
N ILE A 325 12.83 -30.31 -15.22
CA ILE A 325 12.25 -29.00 -15.02
C ILE A 325 12.24 -28.61 -13.53
N CYS A 326 12.40 -27.34 -13.26
CA CYS A 326 12.46 -26.79 -11.92
C CYS A 326 11.82 -25.39 -11.85
N ILE A 327 11.06 -25.10 -10.79
CA ILE A 327 10.68 -23.77 -10.39
C ILE A 327 11.26 -23.50 -9.01
N LYS A 328 12.01 -22.43 -8.86
CA LYS A 328 12.52 -21.95 -7.57
C LYS A 328 12.00 -20.55 -7.30
N ASN A 329 11.31 -20.37 -6.17
CA ASN A 329 11.01 -19.05 -5.67
C ASN A 329 12.22 -18.56 -4.87
N LEU A 330 12.93 -17.54 -5.38
CA LEU A 330 14.17 -17.04 -4.78
C LEU A 330 13.94 -16.32 -3.44
N LEU A 331 12.73 -15.83 -3.19
CA LEU A 331 12.41 -15.15 -1.93
C LEU A 331 12.19 -16.13 -0.77
N THR A 332 11.53 -17.24 -1.06
CA THR A 332 11.17 -18.26 -0.05
C THR A 332 12.10 -19.47 -0.07
N ASN A 333 12.98 -19.53 -1.05
CA ASN A 333 13.87 -20.66 -1.36
C ASN A 333 13.14 -22.01 -1.56
N LYS A 334 11.83 -21.95 -1.86
CA LYS A 334 11.03 -23.14 -2.19
C LYS A 334 11.35 -23.59 -3.60
N VAL A 335 11.60 -24.88 -3.75
CA VAL A 335 11.94 -25.53 -5.03
C VAL A 335 10.90 -26.60 -5.34
N VAL A 336 10.38 -26.59 -6.56
CA VAL A 336 9.55 -27.65 -7.12
C VAL A 336 10.22 -28.19 -8.37
N THR A 337 10.40 -29.49 -8.43
CA THR A 337 11.03 -30.17 -9.56
C THR A 337 10.06 -31.16 -10.23
N GLY A 338 10.30 -31.43 -11.49
CA GLY A 338 9.51 -32.37 -12.27
C GLY A 338 10.25 -32.83 -13.51
N THR A 339 9.58 -33.61 -14.34
CA THR A 339 10.08 -34.01 -15.64
C THR A 339 9.07 -33.68 -16.73
N CYS A 340 9.57 -33.32 -17.91
CA CYS A 340 8.76 -33.09 -19.12
C CYS A 340 9.22 -34.00 -20.27
N GLY A 341 8.52 -33.93 -21.39
CA GLY A 341 8.89 -34.67 -22.58
C GLY A 341 10.10 -34.12 -23.32
N ASP A 342 10.50 -34.79 -24.37
CA ASP A 342 11.63 -34.43 -25.19
C ASP A 342 11.47 -33.02 -25.79
N TRP A 343 12.59 -32.35 -25.96
CA TRP A 343 12.63 -31.01 -26.53
C TRP A 343 12.14 -31.03 -28.00
N VAL A 344 11.35 -30.02 -28.35
CA VAL A 344 10.97 -29.74 -29.72
C VAL A 344 11.36 -28.31 -30.03
N GLU A 345 12.29 -28.13 -30.98
CA GLU A 345 12.70 -26.81 -31.42
C GLU A 345 11.51 -25.98 -31.88
N ASN A 346 11.42 -24.74 -31.41
CA ASN A 346 10.39 -23.79 -31.80
C ASN A 346 10.84 -22.35 -31.60
N ALA A 347 10.98 -21.61 -32.67
CA ALA A 347 11.19 -20.18 -32.65
C ALA A 347 9.83 -19.45 -32.76
N GLY A 348 9.72 -18.34 -32.06
CA GLY A 348 8.54 -17.49 -32.13
C GLY A 348 8.68 -16.23 -31.28
N PRO A 349 7.76 -15.27 -31.43
CA PRO A 349 7.77 -14.06 -30.62
C PRO A 349 7.52 -14.41 -29.14
N TYR A 350 8.17 -13.66 -28.26
CA TYR A 350 8.01 -13.75 -26.82
C TYR A 350 7.04 -12.69 -26.31
N TYR A 351 6.15 -13.05 -25.41
CA TYR A 351 5.09 -12.19 -24.89
C TYR A 351 5.18 -11.97 -23.39
N LEU A 352 4.76 -10.81 -22.92
CA LEU A 352 4.43 -10.53 -21.51
C LEU A 352 2.96 -10.12 -21.41
N TRP A 353 2.33 -10.41 -20.30
CA TRP A 353 0.90 -10.24 -19.94
C TRP A 353 -0.08 -11.02 -20.83
N LYS A 354 0.37 -11.75 -21.80
CA LYS A 354 -0.44 -12.69 -22.62
C LYS A 354 0.44 -13.76 -23.26
N ASN A 355 -0.19 -14.64 -24.02
CA ASN A 355 0.51 -15.47 -25.02
C ASN A 355 -0.14 -15.33 -26.41
N ALA A 356 0.45 -15.97 -27.40
CA ALA A 356 -0.03 -15.86 -28.78
C ALA A 356 -1.42 -16.49 -29.02
N THR A 357 -1.85 -17.46 -28.18
CA THR A 357 -3.02 -18.31 -28.46
C THR A 357 -4.28 -17.89 -27.74
N TYR A 358 -4.17 -17.33 -26.53
CA TYR A 358 -5.32 -17.03 -25.67
C TYR A 358 -5.49 -15.53 -25.49
N ALA A 359 -6.73 -15.06 -25.60
CA ALA A 359 -7.13 -13.71 -25.22
C ALA A 359 -7.26 -13.56 -23.69
N SER A 360 -6.31 -14.13 -22.93
CA SER A 360 -6.26 -14.03 -21.48
C SER A 360 -5.08 -13.17 -21.10
N PHE A 361 -5.38 -11.96 -20.61
CA PHE A 361 -4.39 -10.96 -20.24
C PHE A 361 -4.15 -11.03 -18.74
N ALA A 362 -2.90 -10.91 -18.31
CA ALA A 362 -2.57 -10.90 -16.89
C ALA A 362 -2.71 -9.49 -16.30
N LYS A 363 -3.40 -9.38 -15.17
CA LYS A 363 -3.38 -8.18 -14.35
C LYS A 363 -2.24 -8.30 -13.33
N ALA A 364 -1.07 -7.80 -13.70
CA ALA A 364 0.15 -7.95 -12.90
C ALA A 364 1.13 -6.80 -13.15
N ALA A 365 1.95 -6.51 -12.13
CA ALA A 365 3.12 -5.65 -12.25
C ALA A 365 4.37 -6.50 -12.49
N ILE A 366 5.20 -6.14 -13.45
CA ILE A 366 6.48 -6.80 -13.75
C ILE A 366 7.61 -5.79 -13.54
N ALA A 367 8.55 -6.11 -12.63
CA ALA A 367 9.75 -5.30 -12.37
C ALA A 367 10.84 -5.56 -13.43
N GLY A 368 10.92 -6.81 -13.87
CA GLY A 368 11.92 -7.21 -14.85
C GLY A 368 11.88 -8.70 -15.15
N GLN A 369 12.59 -9.06 -16.19
CA GLN A 369 12.77 -10.43 -16.60
C GLN A 369 14.17 -10.63 -17.23
N THR A 370 14.77 -11.81 -16.99
CA THR A 370 16.03 -12.22 -17.60
C THR A 370 15.86 -13.61 -18.19
N ILE A 371 16.26 -13.78 -19.43
CA ILE A 371 16.21 -15.04 -20.17
C ILE A 371 17.61 -15.49 -20.46
N CYS A 372 18.00 -16.64 -19.88
CA CYS A 372 19.25 -17.34 -20.18
C CYS A 372 18.92 -18.54 -21.06
N ASN A 373 19.51 -18.64 -22.22
CA ASN A 373 19.28 -19.71 -23.19
C ASN A 373 20.57 -20.54 -23.35
N GLY A 374 20.45 -21.84 -23.47
CA GLY A 374 21.59 -22.78 -23.44
C GLY A 374 22.19 -22.94 -22.03
N TYR A 375 21.55 -22.43 -20.98
CA TYR A 375 22.13 -22.42 -19.63
C TYR A 375 21.10 -22.73 -18.53
N PHE A 376 21.43 -23.69 -17.68
CA PHE A 376 20.70 -24.00 -16.45
C PHE A 376 21.41 -23.36 -15.27
N SER A 377 20.88 -22.28 -14.75
CA SER A 377 21.53 -21.48 -13.72
C SER A 377 21.76 -22.26 -12.42
N THR A 378 22.86 -21.94 -11.76
CA THR A 378 23.26 -22.49 -10.46
C THR A 378 22.54 -21.78 -9.31
N ASP A 379 22.68 -22.32 -8.09
CA ASP A 379 22.20 -21.62 -6.88
C ASP A 379 22.98 -20.33 -6.64
N GLU A 380 24.28 -20.29 -6.98
CA GLU A 380 25.10 -19.05 -6.89
C GLU A 380 24.58 -17.97 -7.85
N ASP A 381 24.15 -18.33 -9.06
CA ASP A 381 23.55 -17.37 -10.00
C ASP A 381 22.20 -16.86 -9.48
N ASP A 382 21.40 -17.74 -8.89
CA ASP A 382 20.13 -17.39 -8.26
C ASP A 382 20.34 -16.37 -7.13
N GLU A 383 21.35 -16.56 -6.28
CA GLU A 383 21.71 -15.62 -5.21
C GLU A 383 22.18 -14.28 -5.79
N LYS A 384 23.02 -14.27 -6.84
CA LYS A 384 23.46 -13.04 -7.52
C LYS A 384 22.28 -12.26 -8.10
N VAL A 385 21.31 -12.94 -8.70
CA VAL A 385 20.08 -12.32 -9.25
C VAL A 385 19.24 -11.74 -8.11
N LEU A 386 19.02 -12.49 -7.05
CA LEU A 386 18.28 -12.01 -5.87
C LEU A 386 18.94 -10.77 -5.26
N ASP A 387 20.25 -10.77 -5.07
CA ASP A 387 21.00 -9.65 -4.52
C ASP A 387 20.96 -8.42 -5.43
N TRP A 388 20.95 -8.62 -6.75
CA TRP A 388 20.76 -7.52 -7.68
C TRP A 388 19.37 -6.88 -7.53
N TYR A 389 18.30 -7.68 -7.45
CA TYR A 389 16.94 -7.15 -7.23
C TYR A 389 16.82 -6.44 -5.88
N LYS A 390 17.42 -6.97 -4.81
CA LYS A 390 17.47 -6.31 -3.50
C LYS A 390 18.14 -4.94 -3.55
N LYS A 391 19.20 -4.79 -4.33
CA LYS A 391 19.90 -3.50 -4.53
C LYS A 391 19.09 -2.52 -5.37
N GLN A 392 18.38 -3.00 -6.41
CA GLN A 392 17.58 -2.16 -7.29
C GLN A 392 16.27 -1.69 -6.64
N TYR A 393 15.68 -2.53 -5.80
CA TYR A 393 14.36 -2.33 -5.21
C TYR A 393 14.40 -2.59 -3.69
N PRO A 394 15.26 -1.90 -2.92
CA PRO A 394 15.45 -2.22 -1.50
C PRO A 394 14.14 -2.18 -0.70
N TRP A 395 13.19 -1.34 -1.09
CA TRP A 395 11.88 -1.23 -0.45
C TRP A 395 10.93 -2.43 -0.65
N LEU A 396 11.24 -3.34 -1.59
CA LEU A 396 10.42 -4.52 -1.87
C LEU A 396 10.81 -5.75 -1.06
N PHE A 397 11.95 -5.71 -0.36
CA PHE A 397 12.54 -6.87 0.29
C PHE A 397 12.66 -6.68 1.81
N PRO A 398 11.54 -6.51 2.54
CA PRO A 398 11.60 -6.55 3.99
C PRO A 398 12.03 -7.96 4.44
N ASP A 399 12.89 -8.03 5.45
CA ASP A 399 13.28 -9.30 6.07
C ASP A 399 12.13 -9.90 6.87
N GLN A 400 11.29 -9.05 7.43
CA GLN A 400 10.06 -9.40 8.11
C GLN A 400 8.95 -8.46 7.66
N ALA A 401 7.77 -8.98 7.39
CA ALA A 401 6.62 -8.15 7.09
C ALA A 401 5.31 -8.79 7.56
N TRP A 402 4.43 -7.98 8.12
CA TRP A 402 3.12 -8.38 8.60
C TRP A 402 2.06 -7.39 8.15
N THR A 403 0.89 -7.92 7.87
CA THR A 403 -0.29 -7.11 7.55
C THR A 403 -1.53 -7.77 8.14
N VAL A 404 -2.45 -6.94 8.60
CA VAL A 404 -3.76 -7.39 9.11
C VAL A 404 -4.87 -7.18 8.08
N VAL A 405 -4.54 -6.65 6.90
CA VAL A 405 -5.51 -6.38 5.84
C VAL A 405 -6.17 -7.68 5.37
N GLY A 406 -7.48 -7.76 5.52
CA GLY A 406 -8.27 -8.94 5.19
C GLY A 406 -8.54 -9.88 6.39
N LYS A 407 -7.93 -9.65 7.55
CA LYS A 407 -8.24 -10.37 8.79
C LYS A 407 -9.52 -9.83 9.43
N THR A 408 -10.25 -10.74 10.08
CA THR A 408 -11.49 -10.45 10.81
C THR A 408 -11.46 -11.07 12.22
N ASN A 409 -12.35 -10.60 13.09
CA ASN A 409 -12.50 -11.16 14.44
C ASN A 409 -13.07 -12.58 14.46
N GLU A 410 -13.63 -13.04 13.34
CA GLU A 410 -14.26 -14.37 13.20
C GLU A 410 -13.30 -15.42 12.61
N ASP A 411 -12.12 -15.01 12.12
CA ASP A 411 -11.15 -15.95 11.55
C ASP A 411 -10.67 -16.96 12.61
N GLU A 412 -10.55 -18.22 12.23
CA GLU A 412 -10.08 -19.29 13.12
C GLU A 412 -8.65 -19.00 13.61
N ASP A 413 -7.82 -18.44 12.76
CA ASP A 413 -6.43 -18.08 13.04
C ASP A 413 -6.25 -16.60 13.46
N ARG A 414 -7.31 -15.93 13.92
CA ARG A 414 -7.30 -14.51 14.28
C ARG A 414 -6.24 -14.11 15.31
N ALA A 415 -5.82 -15.04 16.15
CA ALA A 415 -4.79 -14.79 17.15
C ALA A 415 -3.35 -14.84 16.59
N THR A 416 -3.19 -14.98 15.27
CA THR A 416 -1.89 -15.04 14.63
C THR A 416 -1.89 -14.18 13.37
N ILE A 417 -0.86 -13.34 13.22
CA ILE A 417 -0.59 -12.61 11.98
C ILE A 417 0.65 -13.21 11.34
N ALA A 418 0.43 -13.93 10.24
CA ALA A 418 1.50 -14.60 9.54
C ALA A 418 2.53 -13.61 8.98
N ASN A 419 3.81 -13.95 9.10
CA ASN A 419 4.86 -13.23 8.40
C ASN A 419 4.78 -13.53 6.90
N ILE A 420 4.51 -12.52 6.11
CA ILE A 420 4.26 -12.67 4.67
C ILE A 420 5.54 -12.87 3.86
N THR A 421 6.72 -12.62 4.42
CA THR A 421 8.01 -12.86 3.74
C THR A 421 8.35 -14.35 3.64
N GLY A 422 7.68 -15.19 4.43
CA GLY A 422 7.96 -16.62 4.51
C GLY A 422 9.14 -17.00 5.41
N ASN A 423 9.76 -16.03 6.09
CA ASN A 423 10.90 -16.25 6.98
C ASN A 423 10.52 -16.77 8.39
N GLY A 424 9.24 -17.09 8.62
CA GLY A 424 8.71 -17.37 9.94
C GLY A 424 8.55 -16.09 10.78
N ASN A 425 8.55 -16.22 12.12
CA ASN A 425 8.34 -15.09 13.05
C ASN A 425 6.95 -14.44 12.92
N ASP A 426 5.92 -15.26 12.93
CA ASP A 426 4.54 -14.79 13.01
C ASP A 426 4.34 -13.95 14.27
N LEU A 427 3.44 -12.96 14.20
CA LEU A 427 2.99 -12.24 15.38
C LEU A 427 1.89 -13.04 16.07
N VAL A 428 2.05 -13.23 17.38
CA VAL A 428 1.06 -13.89 18.24
C VAL A 428 0.36 -12.83 19.07
N LEU A 429 -0.97 -12.88 19.07
CA LEU A 429 -1.85 -11.99 19.81
C LEU A 429 -2.32 -12.68 21.09
N SER A 430 -2.18 -11.99 22.21
CA SER A 430 -2.62 -12.47 23.53
C SER A 430 -3.54 -11.44 24.18
N ASN A 431 -4.55 -11.92 24.92
CA ASN A 431 -5.54 -11.16 25.67
C ASN A 431 -6.56 -10.35 24.85
N PHE A 432 -6.50 -10.42 23.52
CA PHE A 432 -7.45 -9.73 22.65
C PHE A 432 -8.88 -10.22 22.85
N GLY A 433 -9.81 -9.28 23.01
CA GLY A 433 -11.24 -9.58 23.08
C GLY A 433 -11.85 -10.03 21.76
N PHE A 434 -11.27 -9.62 20.62
CA PHE A 434 -11.82 -9.81 19.28
C PHE A 434 -13.30 -9.44 19.20
N ALA A 435 -13.64 -8.31 19.83
CA ALA A 435 -14.99 -7.77 19.94
C ALA A 435 -14.93 -6.28 20.32
N GLU A 436 -15.80 -5.86 21.27
CA GLU A 436 -15.74 -4.54 21.88
C GLU A 436 -14.35 -4.28 22.50
N GLY A 437 -13.76 -3.15 22.19
CA GLY A 437 -12.54 -2.65 22.81
C GLY A 437 -11.24 -3.05 22.11
N SER A 438 -11.10 -4.29 21.63
CA SER A 438 -9.88 -4.74 20.94
C SER A 438 -10.12 -5.84 19.91
N GLY A 439 -9.27 -5.88 18.89
CA GLY A 439 -9.34 -6.84 17.79
C GLY A 439 -9.19 -6.19 16.42
N TYR A 440 -9.68 -6.83 15.37
CA TYR A 440 -9.66 -6.29 14.01
C TYR A 440 -10.77 -5.25 13.84
N GLY A 441 -10.40 -3.96 13.90
CA GLY A 441 -11.31 -2.84 14.03
C GLY A 441 -11.72 -2.57 15.48
N LEU A 442 -12.05 -1.32 15.77
CA LEU A 442 -12.56 -0.91 17.09
C LEU A 442 -14.09 -0.90 17.07
N TYR A 443 -14.70 -1.93 17.64
CA TYR A 443 -16.13 -2.02 17.79
C TYR A 443 -16.60 -1.33 19.06
N ALA A 444 -17.67 -0.57 18.96
CA ALA A 444 -18.26 0.13 20.10
C ALA A 444 -19.03 -0.84 21.02
N TYR A 445 -19.54 -1.93 20.45
CA TYR A 445 -20.40 -2.88 21.17
C TYR A 445 -20.16 -4.33 20.73
N ASN A 446 -20.49 -5.25 21.64
CA ASN A 446 -20.60 -6.68 21.39
C ASN A 446 -22.07 -7.08 21.42
N PHE A 447 -22.69 -7.34 20.28
CA PHE A 447 -24.13 -7.67 20.21
C PHE A 447 -24.51 -8.95 20.95
N ASN A 448 -23.58 -9.89 21.16
CA ASN A 448 -23.81 -11.07 21.97
C ASN A 448 -24.04 -10.77 23.46
N SER A 449 -23.64 -9.58 23.94
CA SER A 449 -23.82 -9.16 25.34
C SER A 449 -25.17 -8.46 25.59
N PHE A 450 -25.99 -8.28 24.55
CA PHE A 450 -27.23 -7.54 24.65
C PHE A 450 -28.42 -8.44 24.98
N GLU A 451 -29.42 -7.83 25.60
CA GLU A 451 -30.70 -8.50 25.84
C GLU A 451 -31.49 -8.58 24.52
N LEU A 452 -31.60 -9.80 23.99
CA LEU A 452 -32.38 -10.08 22.78
C LEU A 452 -33.86 -10.21 23.15
N ARG A 453 -34.73 -9.62 22.35
CA ARG A 453 -36.17 -9.71 22.54
C ARG A 453 -36.78 -10.66 21.50
N ASP A 454 -37.43 -11.73 21.98
CA ASP A 454 -38.17 -12.68 21.13
C ASP A 454 -39.56 -12.20 20.89
N ASN A 455 -39.72 -11.19 20.05
CA ASN A 455 -40.98 -10.64 19.61
C ASN A 455 -41.37 -11.21 18.22
N VAL A 456 -42.49 -10.73 17.67
CA VAL A 456 -42.93 -11.12 16.30
C VAL A 456 -41.90 -10.75 15.26
N VAL A 457 -41.20 -9.63 15.45
CA VAL A 457 -39.95 -9.28 14.76
C VAL A 457 -38.80 -9.52 15.73
N LYS A 458 -37.88 -10.35 15.38
CA LYS A 458 -36.82 -10.81 16.30
C LYS A 458 -35.43 -10.87 15.67
N PRO A 459 -34.37 -10.75 16.50
CA PRO A 459 -33.03 -10.96 16.05
C PRO A 459 -32.73 -12.45 15.85
N THR A 460 -31.97 -12.76 14.82
CA THR A 460 -31.41 -14.10 14.56
C THR A 460 -29.97 -13.96 14.08
N ASP A 461 -29.24 -15.06 14.02
CA ASP A 461 -27.85 -15.10 13.57
C ASP A 461 -26.98 -14.05 14.28
N VAL A 462 -27.19 -13.89 15.58
CA VAL A 462 -26.50 -12.87 16.37
C VAL A 462 -25.03 -13.24 16.52
N LYS A 463 -24.16 -12.36 16.03
CA LYS A 463 -22.71 -12.38 16.19
C LYS A 463 -22.28 -11.21 17.07
N LYS A 464 -20.98 -11.07 17.29
CA LYS A 464 -20.44 -9.96 18.07
C LYS A 464 -20.69 -8.61 17.44
N ASP A 465 -20.65 -8.53 16.11
CA ASP A 465 -20.67 -7.33 15.29
C ASP A 465 -21.91 -7.20 14.39
N SER A 466 -22.71 -8.24 14.28
CA SER A 466 -23.85 -8.28 13.36
C SER A 466 -24.99 -9.16 13.86
N PHE A 467 -26.18 -8.94 13.33
CA PHE A 467 -27.34 -9.81 13.50
C PHE A 467 -28.36 -9.58 12.38
N ARG A 468 -29.26 -10.54 12.19
CA ARG A 468 -30.40 -10.41 11.27
C ARG A 468 -31.65 -10.10 12.05
N ILE A 469 -32.55 -9.33 11.46
CA ILE A 469 -33.92 -9.08 11.92
C ILE A 469 -34.88 -9.82 11.00
N ILE A 470 -35.63 -10.76 11.53
CA ILE A 470 -36.63 -11.54 10.78
C ILE A 470 -38.01 -11.41 11.42
N GLY A 471 -39.04 -11.63 10.62
CA GLY A 471 -40.43 -11.69 11.07
C GLY A 471 -41.35 -10.68 10.40
N ILE A 472 -42.60 -10.57 10.91
CA ILE A 472 -43.61 -9.63 10.43
C ILE A 472 -44.37 -9.03 11.61
N GLY A 473 -44.51 -7.73 11.69
CA GLY A 473 -45.31 -7.08 12.71
C GLY A 473 -44.89 -5.67 13.09
N SER A 474 -45.77 -4.99 13.81
CA SER A 474 -45.51 -3.67 14.38
C SER A 474 -45.13 -3.80 15.85
N ASN A 475 -44.18 -3.01 16.32
CA ASN A 475 -43.67 -2.93 17.70
C ASN A 475 -42.67 -4.01 18.13
N GLY A 476 -41.63 -4.26 17.35
CA GLY A 476 -40.56 -5.13 17.77
C GLY A 476 -39.42 -4.36 18.41
N ASN A 477 -39.30 -4.39 19.75
CA ASN A 477 -38.00 -4.17 20.40
C ASN A 477 -37.14 -5.37 20.04
N VAL A 478 -36.15 -5.17 19.19
CA VAL A 478 -35.33 -6.29 18.67
C VAL A 478 -34.16 -6.55 19.58
N LEU A 479 -33.55 -5.47 20.08
CA LEU A 479 -32.33 -5.54 20.85
C LEU A 479 -32.28 -4.40 21.87
N VAL A 480 -32.00 -4.70 23.11
CA VAL A 480 -31.92 -3.73 24.21
C VAL A 480 -30.50 -3.65 24.72
N LEU A 481 -29.97 -2.45 24.71
CA LEU A 481 -28.73 -2.10 25.36
C LEU A 481 -28.98 -1.87 26.85
N SER A 482 -28.83 -2.87 27.69
CA SER A 482 -29.01 -2.70 29.13
C SER A 482 -27.75 -2.07 29.74
N ASN A 483 -27.94 -0.90 30.38
CA ASN A 483 -26.96 -0.27 31.30
C ASN A 483 -25.55 -0.04 30.78
N THR A 484 -25.35 0.41 29.56
CA THR A 484 -24.02 0.83 29.15
C THR A 484 -23.80 2.30 29.49
N SER A 485 -22.93 2.55 30.45
CA SER A 485 -22.28 3.85 30.67
C SER A 485 -21.39 4.26 29.49
N ASN A 486 -21.34 3.45 28.43
CA ASN A 486 -20.49 3.63 27.27
C ASN A 486 -21.18 4.54 26.26
N SER A 487 -20.74 5.78 26.21
CA SER A 487 -21.17 6.83 25.31
C SER A 487 -20.34 6.86 24.01
N ALA A 488 -19.88 5.71 23.51
CA ALA A 488 -19.09 5.64 22.28
C ALA A 488 -19.96 6.02 21.07
N ALA A 489 -19.41 6.80 20.16
CA ALA A 489 -19.99 6.94 18.84
C ALA A 489 -19.88 5.60 18.10
N TRP A 490 -20.90 5.21 17.35
CA TRP A 490 -20.89 3.97 16.59
C TRP A 490 -21.57 4.11 15.24
N LYS A 491 -21.23 3.23 14.32
CA LYS A 491 -21.78 3.19 12.97
C LYS A 491 -22.38 1.82 12.72
N ILE A 492 -23.52 1.79 12.04
CA ILE A 492 -24.13 0.55 11.57
C ILE A 492 -24.45 0.64 10.10
N ARG A 493 -24.35 -0.50 9.41
CA ARG A 493 -24.92 -0.73 8.09
C ARG A 493 -26.22 -1.50 8.25
N ILE A 494 -27.27 -1.07 7.56
CA ILE A 494 -28.55 -1.79 7.49
C ILE A 494 -28.79 -2.12 6.03
N THR A 495 -29.09 -3.40 5.76
CA THR A 495 -29.34 -3.92 4.41
C THR A 495 -30.57 -4.82 4.40
N GLY A 496 -31.43 -4.69 3.39
CA GLY A 496 -32.62 -5.51 3.20
C GLY A 496 -33.93 -4.87 3.65
N MET A 497 -33.90 -3.56 3.96
CA MET A 497 -35.17 -2.82 4.28
C MET A 497 -36.08 -2.72 3.06
N LYS A 498 -37.36 -2.88 3.28
CA LYS A 498 -38.39 -2.75 2.25
C LYS A 498 -39.13 -1.40 2.39
N GLU A 499 -39.77 -0.97 1.32
CA GLU A 499 -40.59 0.24 1.34
C GLU A 499 -41.70 0.13 2.41
N GLY A 500 -41.80 1.15 3.26
CA GLY A 500 -42.74 1.19 4.38
C GLY A 500 -42.19 0.66 5.70
N ASP A 501 -40.99 0.06 5.71
CA ASP A 501 -40.33 -0.36 6.93
C ASP A 501 -39.82 0.85 7.74
N GLY A 502 -39.70 0.68 9.04
CA GLY A 502 -39.16 1.66 9.96
C GLY A 502 -38.25 1.03 11.00
N CYS A 503 -37.01 1.45 11.03
CA CYS A 503 -36.08 1.10 12.08
C CYS A 503 -35.78 2.33 12.94
N ILE A 504 -35.78 2.17 14.26
CA ILE A 504 -35.42 3.22 15.21
C ILE A 504 -34.23 2.70 16.00
N VAL A 505 -33.15 3.48 16.02
CA VAL A 505 -31.95 3.17 16.80
C VAL A 505 -31.67 4.29 17.78
N GLY A 506 -31.46 3.95 19.05
CA GLY A 506 -31.29 4.91 20.13
C GLY A 506 -32.33 4.76 21.24
N ASN A 507 -32.72 5.86 21.86
CA ASN A 507 -33.76 5.88 22.89
C ASN A 507 -35.13 6.27 22.32
N ALA A 508 -35.95 5.29 21.97
CA ALA A 508 -37.26 5.53 21.37
C ALA A 508 -38.24 6.36 22.25
N ASN A 509 -38.00 6.43 23.55
CA ASN A 509 -38.87 7.14 24.49
C ASN A 509 -38.51 8.62 24.66
N LYS A 510 -37.41 9.10 24.06
CA LYS A 510 -36.94 10.47 24.22
C LYS A 510 -36.75 11.14 22.87
N SER A 511 -37.58 12.10 22.56
CA SER A 511 -37.49 12.88 21.33
C SER A 511 -36.13 13.54 21.20
N GLY A 512 -35.44 13.30 20.09
CA GLY A 512 -34.10 13.81 19.82
C GLY A 512 -32.95 12.84 20.16
N ASP A 513 -33.21 11.73 20.86
CA ASP A 513 -32.21 10.76 21.26
C ASP A 513 -32.26 9.47 20.40
N TYR A 514 -32.85 9.53 19.22
CA TYR A 514 -32.89 8.41 18.28
C TYR A 514 -32.80 8.85 16.83
N ILE A 515 -32.37 7.92 15.98
CA ILE A 515 -32.36 8.06 14.52
C ILE A 515 -33.47 7.14 13.97
N LYS A 516 -34.33 7.69 13.12
CA LYS A 516 -35.30 6.92 12.35
C LYS A 516 -34.72 6.58 10.99
N ILE A 517 -34.67 5.29 10.68
CA ILE A 517 -34.12 4.73 9.46
C ILE A 517 -35.27 4.14 8.65
N ILE A 518 -35.35 4.46 7.38
CA ILE A 518 -36.44 4.06 6.48
C ILE A 518 -35.94 3.39 5.18
N LYS A 519 -34.64 3.24 5.01
CA LYS A 519 -34.02 2.62 3.83
C LYS A 519 -32.67 2.03 4.19
N ASP A 520 -32.14 1.18 3.32
CA ASP A 520 -30.80 0.69 3.40
C ASP A 520 -29.78 1.83 3.44
N GLY A 521 -28.69 1.62 4.17
CA GLY A 521 -27.64 2.62 4.28
C GLY A 521 -26.78 2.45 5.51
N ILE A 522 -25.85 3.41 5.67
CA ILE A 522 -24.97 3.49 6.83
C ILE A 522 -25.37 4.68 7.68
N TYR A 523 -25.46 4.44 8.99
CA TYR A 523 -25.94 5.41 9.95
C TYR A 523 -24.96 5.55 11.11
N THR A 524 -24.64 6.80 11.45
CA THR A 524 -23.71 7.12 12.54
C THR A 524 -24.48 7.67 13.74
N PHE A 525 -24.19 7.12 14.90
CA PHE A 525 -24.75 7.54 16.18
C PHE A 525 -23.69 8.27 16.97
N GLN A 526 -24.01 9.45 17.45
CA GLN A 526 -23.08 10.24 18.25
C GLN A 526 -23.24 9.99 19.75
N LYS A 527 -22.20 10.24 20.50
CA LYS A 527 -21.97 9.98 21.93
C LYS A 527 -22.97 10.59 22.95
N GLN A 528 -24.11 11.12 22.58
CA GLN A 528 -24.89 12.03 23.44
C GLN A 528 -26.00 11.40 24.28
N TYR A 529 -26.14 10.07 24.28
CA TYR A 529 -27.29 9.45 24.96
C TYR A 529 -26.96 9.13 26.42
N ALA A 530 -27.62 9.83 27.33
CA ALA A 530 -27.37 9.73 28.75
C ALA A 530 -27.59 8.31 29.32
N ALA A 531 -26.73 7.92 30.28
CA ALA A 531 -26.65 6.60 30.91
C ALA A 531 -27.91 6.05 31.58
N THR A 532 -29.02 6.79 31.60
CA THR A 532 -30.29 6.40 32.25
C THR A 532 -31.36 5.95 31.29
N SER A 533 -31.06 5.82 30.00
CA SER A 533 -32.07 5.57 28.97
C SER A 533 -31.92 4.18 28.39
N ILE A 534 -33.06 3.52 28.12
CA ILE A 534 -33.08 2.24 27.38
C ILE A 534 -32.72 2.54 25.92
N ASN A 535 -31.46 2.29 25.57
CA ASN A 535 -31.00 2.33 24.20
C ASN A 535 -31.31 0.99 23.54
N GLY A 536 -31.67 0.96 22.26
CA GLY A 536 -31.93 -0.27 21.56
C GLY A 536 -32.19 -0.08 20.08
N ILE A 537 -32.53 -1.18 19.45
CA ILE A 537 -32.97 -1.23 18.06
C ILE A 537 -34.42 -1.73 18.04
N TRP A 538 -35.30 -0.94 17.46
CA TRP A 538 -36.72 -1.25 17.23
C TRP A 538 -36.96 -1.34 15.75
N TYR A 539 -37.74 -2.32 15.33
CA TYR A 539 -38.06 -2.51 13.94
C TYR A 539 -39.57 -2.71 13.74
N ASN A 540 -40.15 -2.02 12.78
CA ASN A 540 -41.55 -2.12 12.40
C ASN A 540 -41.65 -2.43 10.91
N SER A 541 -42.42 -3.47 10.56
CA SER A 541 -42.78 -3.78 9.17
C SER A 541 -44.15 -4.39 9.10
N SER A 542 -44.91 -4.05 8.06
CA SER A 542 -46.19 -4.69 7.73
C SER A 542 -46.01 -5.92 6.81
N GLN A 543 -44.83 -6.27 6.46
CA GLN A 543 -44.45 -7.36 5.58
C GLN A 543 -43.34 -8.20 6.22
N GLU A 544 -43.13 -9.42 5.71
CA GLU A 544 -42.05 -10.27 6.17
C GLU A 544 -40.68 -9.62 5.85
N VAL A 545 -39.83 -9.56 6.83
CA VAL A 545 -38.48 -8.93 6.73
C VAL A 545 -37.39 -9.92 6.92
N ASP A 546 -36.27 -9.63 6.28
CA ASP A 546 -34.95 -10.25 6.47
C ASP A 546 -33.91 -9.14 6.30
N VAL A 547 -33.59 -8.47 7.40
CA VAL A 547 -32.71 -7.30 7.41
C VAL A 547 -31.44 -7.62 8.15
N LEU A 548 -30.31 -7.36 7.52
CA LEU A 548 -28.98 -7.47 8.14
C LEU A 548 -28.61 -6.14 8.78
N VAL A 549 -28.16 -6.19 10.03
CA VAL A 549 -27.59 -5.07 10.77
C VAL A 549 -26.15 -5.41 11.11
N GLU A 550 -25.22 -4.62 10.62
CA GLU A 550 -23.79 -4.81 10.83
C GLU A 550 -23.19 -3.57 11.50
N GLN A 551 -22.39 -3.77 12.53
CA GLN A 551 -21.62 -2.67 13.11
C GLN A 551 -20.36 -2.43 12.27
N ILE A 552 -20.12 -1.19 11.87
CA ILE A 552 -18.90 -0.79 11.17
C ILE A 552 -17.91 -0.32 12.23
N PRO A 553 -16.75 -0.97 12.35
CA PRO A 553 -15.76 -0.60 13.33
C PRO A 553 -15.11 0.75 13.00
N GLU A 554 -14.73 1.47 14.01
CA GLU A 554 -13.69 2.49 13.89
C GLU A 554 -12.35 1.78 13.62
N TYR A 555 -11.44 2.37 12.85
CA TYR A 555 -10.19 1.72 12.40
C TYR A 555 -10.43 0.41 11.62
N GLU A 556 -11.34 0.43 10.66
CA GLU A 556 -11.57 -0.71 9.77
C GLU A 556 -10.27 -1.12 9.04
N GLY A 557 -9.96 -2.42 9.05
CA GLY A 557 -8.73 -2.97 8.47
C GLY A 557 -7.46 -2.75 9.30
N TYR A 558 -7.60 -2.36 10.56
CA TYR A 558 -6.53 -2.31 11.55
C TYR A 558 -6.75 -3.32 12.66
N LEU A 559 -5.67 -3.79 13.27
CA LEU A 559 -5.71 -4.41 14.59
C LEU A 559 -5.64 -3.31 15.65
N VAL A 560 -6.57 -3.30 16.59
CA VAL A 560 -6.67 -2.29 17.65
C VAL A 560 -6.41 -2.95 19.00
N THR A 561 -5.49 -2.39 19.78
CA THR A 561 -5.24 -2.78 21.17
C THR A 561 -6.08 -1.94 22.13
N ASP A 562 -6.50 -2.48 23.26
CA ASP A 562 -7.34 -1.78 24.25
C ASP A 562 -6.54 -0.84 25.17
N GLY A 563 -5.22 -1.02 25.26
CA GLY A 563 -4.36 -0.28 26.18
C GLY A 563 -4.44 -0.77 27.63
N VAL A 564 -4.94 -1.97 27.86
CA VAL A 564 -5.11 -2.58 29.22
C VAL A 564 -4.21 -3.80 29.40
N ASP A 565 -4.32 -4.81 28.52
CA ASP A 565 -3.57 -6.06 28.64
C ASP A 565 -3.32 -6.77 27.28
N ASP A 566 -3.72 -6.17 26.17
CA ASP A 566 -3.48 -6.70 24.83
C ASP A 566 -2.00 -6.72 24.48
N GLU A 567 -1.53 -7.84 23.96
CA GLU A 567 -0.14 -8.02 23.59
C GLU A 567 0.01 -8.65 22.21
N VAL A 568 0.88 -8.06 21.39
CA VAL A 568 1.29 -8.58 20.07
C VAL A 568 2.78 -8.84 20.10
N ARG A 569 3.21 -10.08 19.89
CA ARG A 569 4.63 -10.47 19.94
C ARG A 569 5.07 -11.33 18.78
N SER A 570 6.32 -11.09 18.30
CA SER A 570 7.03 -12.01 17.40
C SER A 570 7.87 -13.03 18.19
N ALA A 571 8.36 -14.06 17.49
CA ALA A 571 9.53 -14.80 17.96
C ALA A 571 10.78 -13.90 17.92
N ALA A 572 11.85 -14.33 18.57
CA ALA A 572 13.09 -13.56 18.58
C ALA A 572 13.80 -13.60 17.22
N PHE A 573 14.25 -12.45 16.73
CA PHE A 573 15.06 -12.30 15.53
C PHE A 573 16.24 -11.36 15.78
N THR A 574 17.20 -11.34 14.87
CA THR A 574 18.39 -10.49 14.99
C THR A 574 18.21 -9.23 14.14
N LEU A 575 18.46 -8.06 14.72
CA LEU A 575 18.69 -6.82 14.01
C LEU A 575 20.19 -6.54 13.96
N ASN A 576 20.69 -6.20 12.80
CA ASN A 576 22.06 -5.79 12.57
C ASN A 576 22.23 -4.28 12.84
N GLU A 577 23.40 -3.72 12.51
CA GLU A 577 23.70 -2.31 12.77
C GLU A 577 22.82 -1.36 11.96
N ASP A 578 22.62 -1.66 10.68
CA ASP A 578 21.78 -0.88 9.78
C ASP A 578 20.39 -1.53 9.66
N TRP A 579 19.36 -0.82 10.04
CA TRP A 579 17.99 -1.28 9.86
C TRP A 579 17.02 -0.11 9.64
N THR A 580 15.92 -0.42 8.99
CA THR A 580 14.77 0.47 8.83
C THR A 580 13.49 -0.29 9.13
N ILE A 581 12.57 0.34 9.83
CA ILE A 581 11.23 -0.17 10.12
C ILE A 581 10.24 0.79 9.49
N VAL A 582 9.34 0.27 8.66
CA VAL A 582 8.32 1.04 7.96
C VAL A 582 6.96 0.43 8.26
N GLY A 583 5.95 1.24 8.58
CA GLY A 583 4.62 0.70 8.85
C GLY A 583 3.52 1.75 8.93
N ASN A 584 2.31 1.25 9.11
CA ASN A 584 1.14 2.07 9.32
C ASN A 584 0.51 1.74 10.66
N TRP A 585 0.75 2.60 11.63
CA TRP A 585 0.14 2.54 12.95
C TRP A 585 -0.23 3.92 13.45
N GLU A 586 -1.29 3.97 14.23
CA GLU A 586 -1.86 5.21 14.77
C GLU A 586 -2.02 5.09 16.28
N PHE A 587 -1.76 6.20 16.98
CA PHE A 587 -1.98 6.27 18.42
C PHE A 587 -3.40 6.73 18.70
N ILE A 588 -4.11 5.97 19.55
CA ILE A 588 -5.46 6.30 19.96
C ILE A 588 -5.36 6.97 21.33
N THR A 589 -5.56 8.31 21.39
CA THR A 589 -5.55 9.06 22.64
C THR A 589 -6.80 8.77 23.45
N ASN A 590 -6.60 8.34 24.71
CA ASN A 590 -7.71 8.30 25.68
C ASN A 590 -8.11 9.72 26.07
N GLU A 591 -9.40 10.06 25.98
CA GLU A 591 -9.96 11.37 26.32
C GLU A 591 -9.84 11.75 27.85
N ASN A 592 -9.29 10.90 28.69
CA ASN A 592 -9.08 11.19 30.10
C ASN A 592 -7.85 12.06 30.31
N LYS A 593 -8.03 13.36 30.09
CA LYS A 593 -7.04 14.44 30.18
C LYS A 593 -6.44 14.69 31.60
N ASN A 594 -6.73 13.87 32.61
CA ASN A 594 -6.32 14.13 33.99
C ASN A 594 -5.21 13.21 34.55
N ALA A 595 -4.68 12.28 33.76
CA ALA A 595 -3.48 11.56 34.13
C ALA A 595 -2.27 12.30 33.55
N GLY A 596 -1.46 12.88 34.40
CA GLY A 596 -0.24 13.58 34.01
C GLY A 596 0.63 12.73 33.11
N LEU A 597 1.22 13.37 32.09
CA LEU A 597 2.20 12.84 31.15
C LEU A 597 1.99 11.35 30.82
N THR A 598 0.99 11.06 30.02
CA THR A 598 0.78 9.74 29.47
C THR A 598 2.00 9.41 28.61
N LYS A 599 2.85 8.53 29.11
CA LYS A 599 3.95 7.99 28.34
C LYS A 599 3.33 7.24 27.16
N VAL A 600 3.61 7.67 25.94
CA VAL A 600 3.17 7.01 24.73
C VAL A 600 4.18 5.92 24.40
N TYR A 601 3.86 4.71 24.80
CA TYR A 601 4.67 3.53 24.51
C TYR A 601 4.09 2.83 23.31
N SER A 602 4.71 2.93 22.17
CA SER A 602 4.08 2.47 20.96
C SER A 602 4.78 1.36 20.22
N PHE A 603 6.05 1.21 20.44
CA PHE A 603 6.82 0.26 19.67
C PHE A 603 8.11 -0.12 20.38
N TYR A 604 8.34 -1.41 20.54
CA TYR A 604 9.57 -1.92 21.12
C TYR A 604 10.15 -3.04 20.29
N LEU A 605 11.42 -2.89 19.94
CA LEU A 605 12.30 -3.99 19.67
C LEU A 605 13.02 -4.32 20.99
N TYR A 606 12.73 -5.47 21.53
CA TYR A 606 13.12 -5.84 22.88
C TYR A 606 14.14 -6.98 22.85
N ASN A 607 15.31 -6.73 23.44
CA ASN A 607 16.26 -7.76 23.84
C ASN A 607 16.06 -8.04 25.33
N ARG A 608 16.23 -9.28 25.77
CA ARG A 608 16.03 -9.68 27.16
C ARG A 608 16.90 -8.91 28.16
N ASP A 609 18.03 -8.36 27.70
CA ASP A 609 19.01 -7.67 28.54
C ASP A 609 19.15 -6.16 28.24
N TYR A 610 18.90 -5.69 27.04
CA TYR A 610 18.95 -4.26 26.66
C TYR A 610 18.05 -4.01 25.45
N GLY A 611 16.90 -3.37 25.66
CA GLY A 611 15.95 -3.08 24.57
C GLY A 611 16.38 -1.90 23.70
N ILE A 612 15.99 -1.93 22.43
CA ILE A 612 15.98 -0.71 21.60
C ILE A 612 14.69 0.05 21.92
N PHE A 613 14.84 1.19 22.59
CA PHE A 613 13.70 1.96 23.09
C PHE A 613 13.32 3.06 22.11
N VAL A 614 12.38 2.79 21.25
CA VAL A 614 11.82 3.86 20.40
C VAL A 614 11.09 4.90 21.25
N TYR A 615 10.57 4.52 22.40
CA TYR A 615 9.80 5.39 23.29
C TYR A 615 10.60 6.53 23.91
N GLU A 616 11.85 6.33 24.27
CA GLU A 616 12.69 7.41 24.81
C GLU A 616 12.88 8.55 23.81
N TYR A 617 12.69 8.27 22.52
CA TYR A 617 12.79 9.22 21.45
C TYR A 617 11.60 10.19 21.36
N LEU A 618 10.41 9.72 21.66
CA LEU A 618 9.20 10.56 21.57
C LEU A 618 8.94 11.38 22.83
N ASN A 619 9.54 11.01 23.99
CA ASN A 619 9.33 11.67 25.29
C ASN A 619 10.48 12.55 25.76
N ALA A 620 11.65 12.44 25.22
CA ALA A 620 12.84 13.05 25.79
C ALA A 620 12.96 14.54 25.45
N GLY A 621 12.15 15.38 26.06
CA GLY A 621 12.48 16.82 26.21
C GLY A 621 12.70 17.65 24.92
N GLN A 622 12.36 17.11 23.77
CA GLN A 622 12.56 17.73 22.45
C GLN A 622 11.41 18.62 22.01
N GLY A 623 10.45 18.91 22.87
CA GLY A 623 9.40 19.88 22.60
C GLY A 623 8.25 19.39 21.72
N PHE A 624 8.09 18.07 21.53
CA PHE A 624 6.93 17.52 20.83
C PHE A 624 5.81 17.26 21.82
N SER A 625 4.63 17.82 21.55
CA SER A 625 3.43 17.37 22.25
C SER A 625 2.96 16.05 21.64
N VAL A 626 2.52 15.11 22.48
CA VAL A 626 1.90 13.86 22.04
C VAL A 626 0.64 14.12 21.19
N GLU A 627 0.04 15.30 21.31
CA GLU A 627 -1.12 15.76 20.55
C GLU A 627 -0.79 15.95 19.06
N ASP A 628 0.48 16.19 18.72
CA ASP A 628 0.93 16.40 17.32
C ASP A 628 1.30 15.09 16.61
N VAL A 629 1.51 13.99 17.33
CA VAL A 629 1.93 12.69 16.77
C VAL A 629 0.73 11.76 16.66
N LYS A 630 0.06 11.76 15.53
CA LYS A 630 -1.06 10.85 15.28
C LYS A 630 -0.62 9.52 14.70
N SER A 631 0.37 9.51 13.84
CA SER A 631 0.88 8.30 13.20
C SER A 631 2.39 8.33 13.04
N LEU A 632 2.98 7.17 13.07
CA LEU A 632 4.40 6.92 12.81
C LEU A 632 4.50 6.14 11.50
N LYS A 633 5.40 6.55 10.61
CA LYS A 633 5.55 5.97 9.26
C LYS A 633 6.83 5.14 9.13
N ALA A 634 7.95 5.64 9.61
CA ALA A 634 9.20 4.90 9.58
C ALA A 634 10.16 5.33 10.69
N ILE A 635 11.06 4.40 11.04
CA ILE A 635 12.16 4.59 12.00
C ILE A 635 13.41 3.95 11.42
N CYS A 636 14.53 4.66 11.47
CA CYS A 636 15.82 4.20 10.98
C CYS A 636 16.84 4.10 12.11
N SER A 637 17.78 3.17 12.00
CA SER A 637 18.86 2.97 12.99
C SER A 637 19.80 4.19 13.13
N ASP A 638 19.85 5.08 12.14
CA ASP A 638 20.61 6.34 12.18
C ASP A 638 19.88 7.49 12.88
N GLY A 639 18.76 7.22 13.54
CA GLY A 639 17.98 8.18 14.31
C GLY A 639 16.96 9.00 13.51
N ARG A 640 16.77 8.75 12.23
CA ARG A 640 15.68 9.36 11.46
C ARG A 640 14.36 8.72 11.83
N ILE A 641 13.35 9.55 12.10
CA ILE A 641 11.98 9.15 12.41
C ILE A 641 11.04 9.95 11.50
N TYR A 642 10.11 9.29 10.85
CA TYR A 642 9.12 9.91 9.96
C TYR A 642 7.73 9.78 10.56
N LEU A 643 7.07 10.92 10.80
CA LEU A 643 5.74 11.03 11.40
C LEU A 643 4.71 11.50 10.37
N ASN A 644 3.44 11.31 10.67
CA ASN A 644 2.28 11.85 9.95
C ASN A 644 2.50 11.97 8.42
N ASP A 645 2.76 13.18 7.94
CA ASP A 645 2.96 13.51 6.52
C ASP A 645 4.44 13.44 6.10
N TRP A 646 5.16 12.42 6.58
CA TRP A 646 6.58 12.22 6.31
C TRP A 646 7.50 13.35 6.81
N GLN A 647 7.04 14.07 7.83
CA GLN A 647 7.89 15.01 8.55
C GLN A 647 9.03 14.25 9.22
N GLU A 648 10.26 14.61 8.88
CA GLU A 648 11.46 14.02 9.49
C GLU A 648 11.75 14.68 10.84
N ILE A 649 11.95 13.84 11.82
CA ILE A 649 12.50 14.23 13.12
C ILE A 649 13.84 13.49 13.25
N ARG A 650 14.88 14.17 13.67
CA ARG A 650 16.14 13.53 14.02
C ARG A 650 16.32 13.51 15.51
N ASN A 651 16.58 12.36 16.04
CA ASN A 651 17.08 12.24 17.38
C ASN A 651 18.61 12.11 17.36
N ASN A 652 19.29 12.92 18.17
CA ASN A 652 20.74 12.80 18.36
C ASN A 652 21.01 11.56 19.26
N ILE A 653 20.93 10.39 18.67
CA ILE A 653 21.30 9.17 19.37
C ILE A 653 22.83 9.02 19.26
N GLU A 654 23.51 9.22 20.38
CA GLU A 654 24.90 8.78 20.56
C GLU A 654 24.99 7.27 20.88
N GLN A 655 24.06 6.45 20.45
CA GLN A 655 24.20 5.00 20.67
C GLN A 655 24.83 4.36 19.43
N GLU A 656 25.97 3.73 19.61
CA GLU A 656 26.51 2.80 18.64
C GLU A 656 25.48 1.72 18.39
N ALA A 657 25.03 1.61 17.14
CA ALA A 657 24.17 0.53 16.71
C ALA A 657 24.87 -0.80 16.96
N THR A 658 24.36 -1.59 17.87
CA THR A 658 24.92 -2.91 18.18
C THR A 658 23.97 -3.97 17.65
N ILE A 659 24.56 -5.07 17.14
CA ILE A 659 23.79 -6.25 16.76
C ILE A 659 22.99 -6.72 17.95
N SER A 660 21.65 -6.70 17.84
CA SER A 660 20.77 -7.11 18.92
C SER A 660 19.86 -8.24 18.48
N LYS A 661 19.71 -9.22 19.37
CA LYS A 661 18.71 -10.28 19.23
C LYS A 661 17.53 -9.96 20.14
N GLY A 662 16.36 -9.75 19.57
CA GLY A 662 15.19 -9.35 20.32
C GLY A 662 13.88 -9.85 19.74
N VAL A 663 12.81 -9.62 20.49
CA VAL A 663 11.40 -9.87 20.10
C VAL A 663 10.79 -8.54 19.75
N MET A 664 9.98 -8.48 18.72
CA MET A 664 9.14 -7.32 18.50
C MET A 664 7.89 -7.43 19.38
N ALA A 665 7.55 -6.37 20.07
CA ALA A 665 6.29 -6.22 20.77
C ALA A 665 5.59 -4.93 20.33
N ILE A 666 4.29 -5.00 20.06
CA ILE A 666 3.46 -3.88 19.68
C ILE A 666 2.40 -3.68 20.76
N GLY A 667 2.23 -2.43 21.20
CA GLY A 667 1.21 -2.06 22.20
C GLY A 667 1.57 -2.38 23.64
N TYR A 668 2.69 -3.04 23.94
CA TYR A 668 3.07 -3.48 25.28
C TYR A 668 4.55 -3.30 25.59
N PHE A 669 4.88 -2.71 26.75
CA PHE A 669 6.23 -2.70 27.29
C PHE A 669 6.21 -2.66 28.82
N ASN A 670 6.97 -3.55 29.44
CA ASN A 670 7.27 -3.55 30.89
C ASN A 670 6.03 -3.34 31.78
N ARG A 671 4.88 -3.95 31.43
CA ARG A 671 3.55 -3.83 32.06
C ARG A 671 2.79 -2.53 31.75
N ASP A 672 3.29 -1.70 30.84
CA ASP A 672 2.54 -0.55 30.33
C ASP A 672 1.95 -0.90 28.96
N PHE A 673 0.65 -0.68 28.81
CA PHE A 673 -0.10 -0.99 27.59
C PHE A 673 -0.53 0.31 26.90
N THR A 674 -0.50 0.31 25.58
CA THR A 674 -0.87 1.47 24.77
C THR A 674 -2.05 1.11 23.86
N LYS A 675 -3.06 1.97 23.85
CA LYS A 675 -4.15 1.86 22.90
C LYS A 675 -3.70 2.41 21.55
N MET A 676 -3.64 1.53 20.56
CA MET A 676 -3.18 1.87 19.22
C MET A 676 -3.87 1.05 18.15
N ALA A 677 -3.85 1.55 16.93
CA ALA A 677 -4.28 0.85 15.73
C ALA A 677 -3.06 0.51 14.86
N PHE A 678 -2.95 -0.73 14.42
CA PHE A 678 -1.87 -1.27 13.62
C PHE A 678 -2.41 -1.89 12.34
N LYS A 679 -1.82 -1.59 11.17
CA LYS A 679 -2.28 -2.12 9.89
C LYS A 679 -1.24 -3.00 9.21
N ASN A 680 -0.02 -2.52 9.03
CA ASN A 680 1.07 -3.26 8.42
C ASN A 680 2.42 -2.77 8.93
N LEU A 681 3.42 -3.61 8.78
CA LEU A 681 4.78 -3.37 9.23
C LEU A 681 5.77 -4.15 8.37
N GLY A 682 6.87 -3.52 7.99
CA GLY A 682 8.02 -4.13 7.36
C GLY A 682 9.30 -3.79 8.10
N ILE A 683 10.17 -4.78 8.29
CA ILE A 683 11.52 -4.60 8.85
C ILE A 683 12.52 -4.91 7.76
N TYR A 684 13.40 -3.96 7.51
CA TYR A 684 14.51 -4.02 6.55
C TYR A 684 15.80 -4.09 7.34
N ASN A 685 16.32 -5.30 7.49
CA ASN A 685 17.55 -5.59 8.23
C ASN A 685 18.76 -5.49 7.30
N ASN A 686 19.88 -4.96 7.78
CA ASN A 686 21.05 -4.59 6.94
C ASN A 686 20.74 -3.52 5.88
N GLN A 687 19.68 -2.73 6.05
CA GLN A 687 19.27 -1.74 5.08
C GLN A 687 18.85 -0.45 5.76
N LEU A 688 19.59 0.62 5.48
CA LEU A 688 19.25 1.97 5.88
C LEU A 688 18.56 2.67 4.70
N LEU A 689 17.23 2.56 4.64
CA LEU A 689 16.45 3.13 3.53
C LEU A 689 16.54 4.66 3.51
N SER A 690 16.58 5.25 2.32
CA SER A 690 16.37 6.69 2.13
C SER A 690 14.92 7.07 2.47
N LYS A 691 14.63 8.37 2.64
CA LYS A 691 13.24 8.84 2.82
C LYS A 691 12.33 8.37 1.68
N ASP A 692 12.79 8.51 0.44
CA ASP A 692 12.02 8.11 -0.74
C ASP A 692 11.78 6.60 -0.76
N ASP A 693 12.76 5.79 -0.36
CA ASP A 693 12.58 4.35 -0.27
C ASP A 693 11.67 3.95 0.90
N CYS A 694 11.69 4.69 2.02
CA CYS A 694 10.72 4.50 3.09
C CYS A 694 9.28 4.78 2.61
N ILE A 695 9.07 5.82 1.80
CA ILE A 695 7.77 6.14 1.20
C ILE A 695 7.33 5.02 0.24
N LYS A 696 8.24 4.55 -0.64
CA LYS A 696 7.95 3.42 -1.55
C LYS A 696 7.64 2.15 -0.77
N ALA A 697 8.42 1.85 0.28
CA ALA A 697 8.19 0.71 1.18
C ALA A 697 6.81 0.79 1.85
N TYR A 698 6.46 1.96 2.37
CA TYR A 698 5.15 2.21 2.97
C TYR A 698 4.02 1.96 1.97
N ASN A 699 4.12 2.50 0.75
CA ASN A 699 3.13 2.31 -0.31
C ASN A 699 3.01 0.83 -0.68
N TYR A 700 4.12 0.13 -0.85
CA TYR A 700 4.14 -1.30 -1.13
C TYR A 700 3.45 -2.11 -0.03
N LEU A 701 3.75 -1.83 1.25
CA LEU A 701 3.12 -2.52 2.38
C LEU A 701 1.59 -2.33 2.41
N GLN A 702 1.07 -1.16 1.94
CA GLN A 702 -0.39 -0.94 1.84
C GLN A 702 -1.07 -1.84 0.81
N THR A 703 -0.34 -2.37 -0.17
CA THR A 703 -0.88 -3.26 -1.20
C THR A 703 -0.98 -4.72 -0.74
N LEU A 704 -0.30 -5.07 0.36
CA LEU A 704 -0.24 -6.44 0.87
C LEU A 704 -1.53 -6.83 1.59
N LYS A 705 -1.87 -8.12 1.50
CA LYS A 705 -3.01 -8.72 2.21
C LYS A 705 -2.51 -9.84 3.11
N SER A 706 -3.17 -10.03 4.24
CA SER A 706 -2.96 -11.22 5.08
C SER A 706 -3.29 -12.50 4.30
N LYS A 707 -2.58 -13.55 4.62
CA LYS A 707 -2.86 -14.89 4.07
C LYS A 707 -4.09 -15.47 4.72
#